data_1b55c58eed749fa3bfb0ef65825034f3
#
_entry.id   1b55c58eed749fa3bfb0ef65825034f3
#
_cell.length_a   1.000
_cell.length_b   1.000
_cell.length_c   1.000
_cell.angle_alpha   90.00
_cell.angle_beta   90.00
_cell.angle_gamma   90.00
#
_symmetry.space_group_name_H-M   'P 1'
#
loop_
_entity.id
_entity.type
_entity.pdbx_description
1 polymer ?
#
loop_
_entity_poly.entity_id
_entity_poly.type
_entity_poly.pdbx_seq_one_letter_code
_entity_poly.pdbx_strand_id
1 'polypeptide(L)'
;MTEATQQRPRSKVASSRSPSQRRTTELLLLLAAAPVLVLLFAMAILSDGQQLPSWTMTIPPGLLAMFLLAHLAVRRLAPAADPALLPIVFLISGIGIAFVLRLAPDAAYRQVIWLFLSILVMIAVLFLVPNISRLTDYKYTLMILGLVLLLLPIFIGTEINGSRIWLTALGFSFQPGEIAKVLIVLFLAGYLADNREMLSSGSRRWLGIRLPDPRTLAPLLAMWAISMVIVIFQRDLGSALLFMGLFLVMIFVATGRLAYVIGGLLLAVVGIVAAWFFFSHVQTRVAVWLNPFADRYGAGNQITQALFSLADGGLIGQGIGRGLPQFIPVVASDFIFVAIAEETGLLGAGGLLILFLLLAVRGLTIAAGAKSDVEAFSAVGLTAALALQAFVIVGGTTRLIPMTGVTLPFVSQGGSSLLASFIIVALLLRAGDSGTGLNTEMIGVAGREGGILGRLALGKRLTFFMGALACLFAALIINLSWYMVVRAEALQSDPTNSISIARNSNIQLGAIVSADGVVLAESRLDANNNWQRLYPQGSLAAHLLGYHSSIYGAAGLEATFAETLAGRRGLSSWSDLLAQLSGQARPGNDLHLTLDTRLQTTVESALTGLSGGAVVLNARTGEILALASSPSYDPNQIDKLLSTTGDSGGGLGTGDSSLYNRVTQALYPPGSTFKTVTLYAALTNGVATLASEYDAPSRLQIGGADVTNFNGNDYGHVTLQRAFELSANTVFGQVAVQLGAQRLVQAANTLGFNRSINTD
;
A
#
# COMPACT_ATOMS: atom_id res chain seq x y z
N MET A 1 25.91 -64.08 -42.26
CA MET A 1 26.11 -62.77 -41.65
C MET A 1 24.74 -62.16 -41.53
N THR A 2 24.14 -62.24 -40.31
CA THR A 2 22.80 -61.84 -39.97
C THR A 2 22.84 -60.44 -39.41
N GLU A 3 22.23 -59.46 -40.10
CA GLU A 3 22.03 -58.10 -39.60
C GLU A 3 21.00 -58.09 -38.45
N ALA A 4 21.48 -57.78 -37.27
CA ALA A 4 20.63 -57.54 -36.11
C ALA A 4 20.07 -56.12 -36.14
N THR A 5 18.79 -55.99 -36.47
CA THR A 5 18.05 -54.73 -36.42
C THR A 5 17.87 -54.30 -34.96
N GLN A 6 18.66 -53.33 -34.48
CA GLN A 6 18.47 -52.66 -33.19
C GLN A 6 17.17 -51.86 -33.22
N GLN A 7 16.12 -52.37 -32.56
CA GLN A 7 14.92 -51.62 -32.19
C GLN A 7 15.32 -50.58 -31.13
N ARG A 8 15.34 -49.28 -31.50
CA ARG A 8 15.39 -48.16 -30.55
C ARG A 8 14.15 -48.23 -29.63
N PRO A 9 14.31 -48.04 -28.32
CA PRO A 9 13.16 -48.03 -27.41
C PRO A 9 12.26 -46.84 -27.81
N ARG A 10 10.99 -47.15 -28.11
CA ARG A 10 9.91 -46.16 -28.27
C ARG A 10 9.80 -45.39 -26.98
N SER A 11 10.17 -44.10 -26.95
CA SER A 11 9.84 -43.22 -25.87
C SER A 11 8.34 -43.31 -25.62
N LYS A 12 7.94 -43.63 -24.38
CA LYS A 12 6.54 -43.62 -23.95
C LYS A 12 6.03 -42.18 -24.14
N VAL A 13 5.34 -41.91 -25.23
CA VAL A 13 4.55 -40.71 -25.43
C VAL A 13 3.54 -40.70 -24.30
N ALA A 14 3.62 -39.70 -23.42
CA ALA A 14 2.68 -39.52 -22.32
C ALA A 14 1.26 -39.49 -22.93
N SER A 15 0.43 -40.48 -22.59
CA SER A 15 -0.92 -40.59 -23.09
C SER A 15 -1.72 -39.37 -22.70
N SER A 16 -2.23 -38.61 -23.66
CA SER A 16 -3.13 -37.50 -23.41
C SER A 16 -4.36 -38.01 -22.64
N ARG A 17 -4.63 -37.45 -21.46
CA ARG A 17 -5.83 -37.82 -20.67
C ARG A 17 -7.09 -37.63 -21.52
N SER A 18 -7.98 -38.61 -21.51
CA SER A 18 -9.28 -38.49 -22.19
C SER A 18 -10.09 -37.32 -21.62
N PRO A 19 -11.03 -36.73 -22.40
CA PRO A 19 -11.91 -35.65 -21.90
C PRO A 19 -12.64 -36.05 -20.60
N SER A 20 -13.09 -37.30 -20.47
CA SER A 20 -13.74 -37.80 -19.26
C SER A 20 -12.80 -37.81 -18.05
N GLN A 21 -11.54 -38.21 -18.22
CA GLN A 21 -10.53 -38.16 -17.16
C GLN A 21 -10.20 -36.72 -16.72
N ARG A 22 -10.17 -35.76 -17.64
CA ARG A 22 -9.98 -34.34 -17.31
C ARG A 22 -11.13 -33.83 -16.45
N ARG A 23 -12.37 -34.15 -16.79
CA ARG A 23 -13.57 -33.72 -16.03
C ARG A 23 -13.62 -34.38 -14.65
N THR A 24 -13.23 -35.64 -14.55
CA THR A 24 -13.10 -36.31 -13.23
C THR A 24 -12.01 -35.66 -12.38
N THR A 25 -10.87 -35.32 -12.98
CA THR A 25 -9.80 -34.58 -12.27
C THR A 25 -10.29 -33.21 -11.77
N GLU A 26 -11.04 -32.45 -12.59
CA GLU A 26 -11.62 -31.15 -12.19
C GLU A 26 -12.58 -31.32 -11.00
N LEU A 27 -13.47 -32.31 -11.04
CA LEU A 27 -14.38 -32.58 -9.94
C LEU A 27 -13.63 -32.93 -8.65
N LEU A 28 -12.62 -33.80 -8.74
CA LEU A 28 -11.81 -34.17 -7.57
C LEU A 28 -11.06 -32.97 -6.98
N LEU A 29 -10.54 -32.07 -7.82
CA LEU A 29 -9.88 -30.84 -7.36
C LEU A 29 -10.88 -29.88 -6.70
N LEU A 30 -12.11 -29.73 -7.24
CA LEU A 30 -13.17 -28.93 -6.61
C LEU A 30 -13.55 -29.49 -5.23
N LEU A 31 -13.74 -30.82 -5.14
CA LEU A 31 -14.08 -31.48 -3.88
C LEU A 31 -12.92 -31.41 -2.87
N ALA A 32 -11.68 -31.48 -3.32
CA ALA A 32 -10.51 -31.31 -2.46
C ALA A 32 -10.34 -29.88 -1.94
N ALA A 33 -10.76 -28.87 -2.72
CA ALA A 33 -10.72 -27.46 -2.33
C ALA A 33 -11.86 -27.07 -1.36
N ALA A 34 -13.01 -27.77 -1.43
CA ALA A 34 -14.19 -27.43 -0.64
C ALA A 34 -13.95 -27.45 0.89
N PRO A 35 -13.28 -28.45 1.51
CA PRO A 35 -13.00 -28.44 2.95
C PRO A 35 -12.18 -27.23 3.41
N VAL A 36 -11.22 -26.77 2.60
CA VAL A 36 -10.39 -25.59 2.89
C VAL A 36 -11.28 -24.35 2.99
N LEU A 37 -12.19 -24.16 2.04
CA LEU A 37 -13.14 -23.05 2.08
C LEU A 37 -14.14 -23.17 3.22
N VAL A 38 -14.68 -24.36 3.48
CA VAL A 38 -15.59 -24.59 4.62
C VAL A 38 -14.90 -24.20 5.93
N LEU A 39 -13.64 -24.61 6.12
CA LEU A 39 -12.86 -24.23 7.30
C LEU A 39 -12.66 -22.73 7.39
N LEU A 40 -12.30 -22.10 6.27
CA LEU A 40 -12.12 -20.63 6.19
C LEU A 40 -13.40 -19.88 6.58
N PHE A 41 -14.55 -20.27 6.02
CA PHE A 41 -15.84 -19.68 6.37
C PHE A 41 -16.22 -19.94 7.82
N ALA A 42 -16.00 -21.17 8.33
CA ALA A 42 -16.26 -21.49 9.71
C ALA A 42 -15.44 -20.60 10.66
N MET A 43 -14.15 -20.41 10.37
CA MET A 43 -13.29 -19.51 11.14
C MET A 43 -13.78 -18.06 11.08
N ALA A 44 -14.16 -17.56 9.90
CA ALA A 44 -14.68 -16.20 9.73
C ALA A 44 -15.99 -15.99 10.49
N ILE A 45 -16.89 -16.96 10.50
CA ILE A 45 -18.20 -16.88 11.18
C ILE A 45 -18.05 -17.02 12.71
N LEU A 46 -17.17 -17.90 13.19
CA LEU A 46 -17.00 -18.17 14.62
C LEU A 46 -16.17 -17.09 15.35
N SER A 47 -15.31 -16.37 14.63
CA SER A 47 -14.35 -15.45 15.25
C SER A 47 -14.96 -14.08 15.60
N ASP A 48 -16.08 -13.69 14.98
CA ASP A 48 -16.53 -12.29 15.00
C ASP A 48 -17.35 -11.92 16.23
N GLY A 49 -17.70 -12.86 17.10
CA GLY A 49 -18.55 -12.57 18.29
C GLY A 49 -19.89 -11.87 17.95
N GLN A 50 -20.04 -11.40 16.70
CA GLN A 50 -21.26 -10.82 16.18
C GLN A 50 -22.22 -11.95 15.79
N GLN A 51 -23.48 -11.77 16.10
CA GLN A 51 -24.54 -12.66 15.62
C GLN A 51 -24.72 -12.42 14.12
N LEU A 52 -23.87 -13.04 13.29
CA LEU A 52 -24.06 -13.00 11.85
C LEU A 52 -25.43 -13.59 11.48
N PRO A 53 -26.13 -13.01 10.50
CA PRO A 53 -27.43 -13.52 10.06
C PRO A 53 -27.38 -15.00 9.72
N SER A 54 -28.41 -15.78 10.05
CA SER A 54 -28.47 -17.23 9.83
C SER A 54 -28.23 -17.67 8.39
N TRP A 55 -28.50 -16.78 7.42
CA TRP A 55 -28.26 -17.06 5.99
C TRP A 55 -26.77 -17.21 5.65
N THR A 56 -25.85 -16.69 6.46
CA THR A 56 -24.40 -16.79 6.22
C THR A 56 -23.90 -18.22 6.21
N MET A 57 -24.55 -19.10 6.98
CA MET A 57 -24.26 -20.54 7.01
C MET A 57 -24.57 -21.23 5.67
N THR A 58 -25.42 -20.65 4.84
CA THR A 58 -25.75 -21.22 3.51
C THR A 58 -24.74 -20.85 2.42
N ILE A 59 -23.82 -19.90 2.68
CA ILE A 59 -22.85 -19.46 1.67
C ILE A 59 -21.89 -20.57 1.24
N PRO A 60 -21.20 -21.32 2.14
CA PRO A 60 -20.26 -22.36 1.71
C PRO A 60 -20.91 -23.48 0.86
N PRO A 61 -22.05 -24.08 1.25
CA PRO A 61 -22.69 -25.08 0.41
C PRO A 61 -23.27 -24.46 -0.87
N GLY A 62 -23.79 -23.23 -0.83
CA GLY A 62 -24.26 -22.52 -2.00
C GLY A 62 -23.14 -22.26 -3.00
N LEU A 63 -21.97 -21.85 -2.54
CA LEU A 63 -20.78 -21.64 -3.36
C LEU A 63 -20.35 -22.94 -4.05
N LEU A 64 -20.26 -24.05 -3.30
CA LEU A 64 -19.96 -25.35 -3.88
C LEU A 64 -20.99 -25.78 -4.92
N ALA A 65 -22.29 -25.61 -4.64
CA ALA A 65 -23.35 -25.93 -5.59
C ALA A 65 -23.25 -25.10 -6.88
N MET A 66 -22.95 -23.80 -6.80
CA MET A 66 -22.74 -22.94 -7.98
C MET A 66 -21.55 -23.42 -8.83
N PHE A 67 -20.44 -23.78 -8.22
CA PHE A 67 -19.27 -24.31 -8.95
C PHE A 67 -19.46 -25.73 -9.47
N LEU A 68 -20.27 -26.57 -8.81
CA LEU A 68 -20.70 -27.86 -9.36
C LEU A 68 -21.61 -27.65 -10.60
N LEU A 69 -22.50 -26.65 -10.58
CA LEU A 69 -23.28 -26.27 -11.76
C LEU A 69 -22.36 -25.81 -12.91
N ALA A 70 -21.36 -24.97 -12.59
CA ALA A 70 -20.32 -24.56 -13.54
C ALA A 70 -19.56 -25.77 -14.11
N HIS A 71 -19.15 -26.72 -13.26
CA HIS A 71 -18.51 -27.97 -13.67
C HIS A 71 -19.39 -28.80 -14.63
N LEU A 72 -20.68 -28.93 -14.34
CA LEU A 72 -21.63 -29.67 -15.22
C LEU A 72 -21.77 -28.96 -16.58
N ALA A 73 -21.81 -27.64 -16.60
CA ALA A 73 -21.82 -26.86 -17.83
C ALA A 73 -20.54 -27.05 -18.66
N VAL A 74 -19.36 -26.91 -18.00
CA VAL A 74 -18.05 -27.15 -18.64
C VAL A 74 -17.94 -28.58 -19.17
N ARG A 75 -18.42 -29.58 -18.42
CA ARG A 75 -18.45 -30.99 -18.85
C ARG A 75 -19.19 -31.22 -20.16
N ARG A 76 -20.25 -30.43 -20.43
CA ARG A 76 -21.06 -30.52 -21.65
C ARG A 76 -20.56 -29.61 -22.76
N LEU A 77 -20.20 -28.38 -22.44
CA LEU A 77 -19.90 -27.32 -23.41
C LEU A 77 -18.43 -27.24 -23.81
N ALA A 78 -17.49 -27.61 -22.88
CA ALA A 78 -16.07 -27.58 -23.10
C ALA A 78 -15.35 -28.80 -22.46
N PRO A 79 -15.65 -30.04 -22.93
CA PRO A 79 -15.25 -31.27 -22.26
C PRO A 79 -13.73 -31.49 -22.23
N ALA A 80 -12.99 -30.91 -23.15
CA ALA A 80 -11.54 -31.06 -23.28
C ALA A 80 -10.75 -29.89 -22.65
N ALA A 81 -11.41 -28.89 -22.06
CA ALA A 81 -10.81 -27.75 -21.42
C ALA A 81 -9.85 -28.14 -20.27
N ASP A 82 -9.03 -27.20 -19.82
CA ASP A 82 -8.09 -27.40 -18.74
C ASP A 82 -8.81 -27.73 -17.40
N PRO A 83 -8.47 -28.84 -16.72
CA PRO A 83 -9.18 -29.26 -15.52
C PRO A 83 -8.82 -28.49 -14.25
N ALA A 84 -7.74 -27.70 -14.25
CA ALA A 84 -7.29 -26.98 -13.05
C ALA A 84 -7.86 -25.56 -12.98
N LEU A 85 -8.32 -24.98 -14.10
CA LEU A 85 -8.72 -23.58 -14.17
C LEU A 85 -9.91 -23.30 -13.23
N LEU A 86 -10.98 -24.08 -13.32
CA LEU A 86 -12.19 -23.87 -12.52
C LEU A 86 -11.95 -24.10 -11.00
N PRO A 87 -11.22 -25.12 -10.53
CA PRO A 87 -10.86 -25.26 -9.12
C PRO A 87 -10.01 -24.13 -8.53
N ILE A 88 -9.05 -23.58 -9.30
CA ILE A 88 -8.26 -22.41 -8.88
C ILE A 88 -9.16 -21.21 -8.69
N VAL A 89 -10.05 -20.93 -9.65
CA VAL A 89 -11.03 -19.83 -9.57
C VAL A 89 -11.99 -20.03 -8.39
N PHE A 90 -12.39 -21.28 -8.10
CA PHE A 90 -13.21 -21.62 -6.93
C PHE A 90 -12.53 -21.22 -5.62
N LEU A 91 -11.25 -21.59 -5.44
CA LEU A 91 -10.48 -21.22 -4.26
C LEU A 91 -10.32 -19.70 -4.12
N ILE A 92 -9.91 -19.01 -5.18
CA ILE A 92 -9.68 -17.56 -5.16
C ILE A 92 -11.00 -16.83 -4.86
N SER A 93 -12.11 -17.19 -5.53
CA SER A 93 -13.42 -16.58 -5.30
C SER A 93 -13.97 -16.89 -3.90
N GLY A 94 -13.74 -18.10 -3.40
CA GLY A 94 -14.17 -18.50 -2.07
C GLY A 94 -13.45 -17.74 -0.97
N ILE A 95 -12.12 -17.55 -1.11
CA ILE A 95 -11.33 -16.68 -0.22
C ILE A 95 -11.89 -15.25 -0.27
N GLY A 96 -12.11 -14.71 -1.47
CA GLY A 96 -12.66 -13.36 -1.62
C GLY A 96 -14.00 -13.18 -0.91
N ILE A 97 -14.96 -14.10 -1.10
CA ILE A 97 -16.27 -14.01 -0.46
C ILE A 97 -16.17 -14.16 1.06
N ALA A 98 -15.31 -15.05 1.58
CA ALA A 98 -15.12 -15.20 3.01
C ALA A 98 -14.61 -13.91 3.66
N PHE A 99 -13.66 -13.22 3.02
CA PHE A 99 -13.15 -11.95 3.52
C PHE A 99 -14.12 -10.79 3.30
N VAL A 100 -14.86 -10.74 2.20
CA VAL A 100 -15.93 -9.74 2.01
C VAL A 100 -17.03 -9.93 3.07
N LEU A 101 -17.40 -11.16 3.39
CA LEU A 101 -18.34 -11.46 4.48
C LEU A 101 -17.83 -10.95 5.84
N ARG A 102 -16.54 -11.12 6.10
CA ARG A 102 -15.87 -10.68 7.33
C ARG A 102 -15.78 -9.14 7.43
N LEU A 103 -15.40 -8.48 6.32
CA LEU A 103 -15.09 -7.04 6.30
C LEU A 103 -16.30 -6.15 6.06
N ALA A 104 -17.28 -6.63 5.31
CA ALA A 104 -18.47 -5.91 4.91
C ALA A 104 -19.68 -6.85 4.79
N PRO A 105 -20.25 -7.34 5.90
CA PRO A 105 -21.36 -8.30 5.89
C PRO A 105 -22.54 -7.86 5.03
N ASP A 106 -22.90 -6.58 5.07
CA ASP A 106 -24.00 -6.00 4.27
C ASP A 106 -23.74 -6.05 2.76
N ALA A 107 -22.47 -6.04 2.36
CA ALA A 107 -22.06 -6.14 0.96
C ALA A 107 -21.92 -7.59 0.49
N ALA A 108 -21.71 -8.54 1.42
CA ALA A 108 -21.48 -9.94 1.09
C ALA A 108 -22.66 -10.57 0.34
N TYR A 109 -23.89 -10.26 0.72
CA TYR A 109 -25.10 -10.73 0.02
C TYR A 109 -25.10 -10.31 -1.46
N ARG A 110 -24.79 -9.05 -1.73
CA ARG A 110 -24.69 -8.53 -3.11
C ARG A 110 -23.54 -9.20 -3.87
N GLN A 111 -22.42 -9.46 -3.23
CA GLN A 111 -21.28 -10.14 -3.84
C GLN A 111 -21.61 -11.59 -4.24
N VAL A 112 -22.37 -12.32 -3.42
CA VAL A 112 -22.86 -13.68 -3.73
C VAL A 112 -23.81 -13.65 -4.95
N ILE A 113 -24.72 -12.66 -5.03
CA ILE A 113 -25.59 -12.48 -6.20
C ILE A 113 -24.75 -12.20 -7.47
N TRP A 114 -23.76 -11.31 -7.38
CA TRP A 114 -22.86 -11.04 -8.49
C TRP A 114 -22.05 -12.28 -8.92
N LEU A 115 -21.62 -13.11 -7.96
CA LEU A 115 -20.96 -14.38 -8.29
C LEU A 115 -21.89 -15.33 -9.05
N PHE A 116 -23.12 -15.49 -8.57
CA PHE A 116 -24.11 -16.32 -9.24
C PHE A 116 -24.38 -15.84 -10.68
N LEU A 117 -24.61 -14.53 -10.84
CA LEU A 117 -24.80 -13.92 -12.16
C LEU A 117 -23.56 -14.11 -13.04
N SER A 118 -22.35 -13.98 -12.49
CA SER A 118 -21.09 -14.16 -13.22
C SER A 118 -20.91 -15.60 -13.71
N ILE A 119 -21.29 -16.59 -12.92
CA ILE A 119 -21.28 -18.01 -13.32
C ILE A 119 -22.32 -18.27 -14.41
N LEU A 120 -23.52 -17.68 -14.30
CA LEU A 120 -24.53 -17.80 -15.37
C LEU A 120 -24.06 -17.17 -16.69
N VAL A 121 -23.41 -15.99 -16.61
CA VAL A 121 -22.81 -15.34 -17.78
C VAL A 121 -21.66 -16.16 -18.34
N MET A 122 -20.82 -16.75 -17.50
CA MET A 122 -19.77 -17.70 -17.93
C MET A 122 -20.37 -18.86 -18.73
N ILE A 123 -21.47 -19.47 -18.25
CA ILE A 123 -22.18 -20.56 -18.93
C ILE A 123 -22.78 -20.06 -20.27
N ALA A 124 -23.39 -18.87 -20.25
CA ALA A 124 -23.94 -18.26 -21.46
C ALA A 124 -22.84 -17.98 -22.50
N VAL A 125 -21.69 -17.46 -22.10
CA VAL A 125 -20.54 -17.23 -23.00
C VAL A 125 -20.03 -18.56 -23.57
N LEU A 126 -19.90 -19.61 -22.76
CA LEU A 126 -19.54 -20.95 -23.26
C LEU A 126 -20.54 -21.50 -24.28
N PHE A 127 -21.82 -21.21 -24.12
CA PHE A 127 -22.87 -21.64 -25.05
C PHE A 127 -22.89 -20.81 -26.35
N LEU A 128 -22.81 -19.46 -26.23
CA LEU A 128 -22.93 -18.51 -27.33
C LEU A 128 -21.66 -18.40 -28.18
N VAL A 129 -20.48 -18.67 -27.58
CA VAL A 129 -19.18 -18.54 -28.25
C VAL A 129 -18.55 -19.94 -28.42
N PRO A 130 -18.99 -20.72 -29.40
CA PRO A 130 -18.42 -22.05 -29.65
C PRO A 130 -16.99 -21.99 -30.22
N ASN A 131 -16.60 -20.88 -30.83
CA ASN A 131 -15.27 -20.69 -31.42
C ASN A 131 -14.83 -19.22 -31.29
N ILE A 132 -13.67 -18.98 -30.62
CA ILE A 132 -13.12 -17.64 -30.43
C ILE A 132 -12.71 -16.99 -31.75
N SER A 133 -12.23 -17.78 -32.73
CA SER A 133 -11.83 -17.25 -34.03
C SER A 133 -12.98 -16.58 -34.77
N ARG A 134 -14.23 -17.09 -34.64
CA ARG A 134 -15.40 -16.43 -35.22
C ARG A 134 -15.70 -15.07 -34.55
N LEU A 135 -15.46 -14.97 -33.27
CA LEU A 135 -15.67 -13.71 -32.52
C LEU A 135 -14.71 -12.63 -33.00
N THR A 136 -13.47 -13.01 -33.31
CA THR A 136 -12.44 -12.07 -33.79
C THR A 136 -12.61 -11.68 -35.29
N ASP A 137 -13.49 -12.33 -36.05
CA ASP A 137 -13.89 -11.83 -37.36
C ASP A 137 -14.53 -10.43 -37.27
N TYR A 138 -15.16 -10.13 -36.13
CA TYR A 138 -15.76 -8.83 -35.81
C TYR A 138 -14.81 -7.92 -35.00
N LYS A 139 -13.49 -8.08 -35.12
CA LYS A 139 -12.48 -7.39 -34.32
C LYS A 139 -12.64 -5.87 -34.25
N TYR A 140 -12.94 -5.20 -35.36
CA TYR A 140 -13.16 -3.73 -35.37
C TYR A 140 -14.45 -3.33 -34.64
N THR A 141 -15.50 -4.12 -34.72
CA THR A 141 -16.73 -3.93 -33.95
C THR A 141 -16.46 -4.06 -32.46
N LEU A 142 -15.66 -5.07 -32.04
CA LEU A 142 -15.23 -5.26 -30.65
C LEU A 142 -14.39 -4.09 -30.17
N MET A 143 -13.49 -3.55 -31.02
CA MET A 143 -12.69 -2.36 -30.71
C MET A 143 -13.58 -1.14 -30.45
N ILE A 144 -14.51 -0.85 -31.39
CA ILE A 144 -15.42 0.31 -31.27
C ILE A 144 -16.29 0.15 -30.04
N LEU A 145 -16.88 -1.02 -29.80
CA LEU A 145 -17.70 -1.28 -28.63
C LEU A 145 -16.91 -1.12 -27.33
N GLY A 146 -15.66 -1.62 -27.30
CA GLY A 146 -14.77 -1.45 -26.16
C GLY A 146 -14.45 0.02 -25.88
N LEU A 147 -14.15 0.81 -26.92
CA LEU A 147 -13.90 2.25 -26.77
C LEU A 147 -15.15 3.02 -26.34
N VAL A 148 -16.32 2.67 -26.86
CA VAL A 148 -17.62 3.26 -26.46
C VAL A 148 -17.89 2.95 -24.99
N LEU A 149 -17.67 1.71 -24.53
CA LEU A 149 -17.85 1.35 -23.13
C LEU A 149 -16.86 2.08 -22.21
N LEU A 150 -15.62 2.33 -22.65
CA LEU A 150 -14.70 3.18 -21.91
C LEU A 150 -15.15 4.65 -21.86
N LEU A 151 -15.69 5.16 -22.95
CA LEU A 151 -16.10 6.56 -23.06
C LEU A 151 -17.39 6.85 -22.28
N LEU A 152 -18.30 5.88 -22.20
CA LEU A 152 -19.65 6.03 -21.67
C LEU A 152 -19.71 6.66 -20.26
N PRO A 153 -18.86 6.27 -19.26
CA PRO A 153 -18.92 6.86 -17.93
C PRO A 153 -18.57 8.35 -17.88
N ILE A 154 -17.85 8.88 -18.85
CA ILE A 154 -17.52 10.32 -18.91
C ILE A 154 -18.80 11.16 -19.05
N PHE A 155 -19.79 10.67 -19.82
CA PHE A 155 -21.04 11.38 -20.10
C PHE A 155 -22.14 11.12 -19.08
N ILE A 156 -22.33 9.86 -18.67
CA ILE A 156 -23.46 9.45 -17.83
C ILE A 156 -23.04 8.81 -16.50
N GLY A 157 -21.73 8.77 -16.21
CA GLY A 157 -21.21 8.16 -15.00
C GLY A 157 -21.32 9.04 -13.76
N THR A 158 -21.40 8.38 -12.61
CA THR A 158 -21.31 9.01 -11.29
C THR A 158 -19.84 9.12 -10.85
N GLU A 159 -19.47 10.26 -10.26
CA GLU A 159 -18.15 10.45 -9.69
C GLU A 159 -18.10 9.83 -8.28
N ILE A 160 -17.18 8.90 -8.09
CA ILE A 160 -16.93 8.24 -6.81
C ILE A 160 -15.42 8.34 -6.54
N ASN A 161 -15.04 8.88 -5.39
CA ASN A 161 -13.63 9.08 -5.00
C ASN A 161 -12.80 9.85 -6.05
N GLY A 162 -13.39 10.85 -6.70
CA GLY A 162 -12.71 11.69 -7.69
C GLY A 162 -12.53 11.06 -9.08
N SER A 163 -13.08 9.86 -9.32
CA SER A 163 -13.02 9.17 -10.63
C SER A 163 -14.41 8.94 -11.20
N ARG A 164 -14.62 9.23 -12.50
CA ARG A 164 -15.87 9.00 -13.23
C ARG A 164 -15.78 7.72 -14.06
N ILE A 165 -15.92 6.56 -13.41
CA ILE A 165 -15.80 5.24 -14.05
C ILE A 165 -17.01 4.34 -13.80
N TRP A 166 -17.97 4.80 -12.97
CA TRP A 166 -19.12 4.02 -12.53
C TRP A 166 -20.42 4.46 -13.17
N LEU A 167 -21.24 3.49 -13.59
CA LEU A 167 -22.64 3.67 -13.92
C LEU A 167 -23.48 3.12 -12.77
N THR A 168 -24.27 3.98 -12.13
CA THR A 168 -25.17 3.57 -11.04
C THR A 168 -26.62 3.55 -11.51
N ALA A 169 -27.27 2.39 -11.36
CA ALA A 169 -28.70 2.23 -11.65
C ALA A 169 -29.31 1.23 -10.66
N LEU A 170 -30.51 1.51 -10.14
CA LEU A 170 -31.28 0.63 -9.25
C LEU A 170 -30.48 0.12 -8.02
N GLY A 171 -29.57 0.92 -7.49
CA GLY A 171 -28.74 0.52 -6.35
C GLY A 171 -27.55 -0.38 -6.69
N PHE A 172 -27.33 -0.69 -7.96
CA PHE A 172 -26.15 -1.40 -8.45
C PHE A 172 -25.20 -0.44 -9.13
N SER A 173 -23.89 -0.61 -8.90
CA SER A 173 -22.84 0.10 -9.60
C SER A 173 -22.14 -0.87 -10.57
N PHE A 174 -21.97 -0.41 -11.81
CA PHE A 174 -21.34 -1.16 -12.89
C PHE A 174 -20.21 -0.34 -13.51
N GLN A 175 -19.05 -0.97 -13.71
CA GLN A 175 -17.88 -0.35 -14.35
C GLN A 175 -17.70 -0.91 -15.75
N PRO A 176 -18.08 -0.17 -16.81
CA PRO A 176 -18.00 -0.67 -18.18
C PRO A 176 -16.58 -0.96 -18.66
N GLY A 177 -15.58 -0.28 -18.08
CA GLY A 177 -14.16 -0.49 -18.36
C GLY A 177 -13.69 -1.94 -18.16
N GLU A 178 -14.30 -2.68 -17.24
CA GLU A 178 -13.99 -4.08 -17.00
C GLU A 178 -14.36 -4.98 -18.20
N ILE A 179 -15.49 -4.73 -18.83
CA ILE A 179 -15.89 -5.43 -20.06
C ILE A 179 -15.11 -4.91 -21.26
N ALA A 180 -14.86 -3.60 -21.34
CA ALA A 180 -14.08 -3.00 -22.42
C ALA A 180 -12.68 -3.61 -22.51
N LYS A 181 -12.05 -3.92 -21.39
CA LYS A 181 -10.76 -4.62 -21.31
C LYS A 181 -10.78 -5.95 -22.08
N VAL A 182 -11.83 -6.76 -21.87
CA VAL A 182 -11.97 -8.05 -22.56
C VAL A 182 -12.12 -7.86 -24.07
N LEU A 183 -12.96 -6.90 -24.48
CA LEU A 183 -13.21 -6.62 -25.92
C LEU A 183 -11.94 -6.10 -26.62
N ILE A 184 -11.18 -5.25 -25.97
CA ILE A 184 -9.91 -4.72 -26.49
C ILE A 184 -8.87 -5.84 -26.61
N VAL A 185 -8.80 -6.76 -25.64
CA VAL A 185 -7.91 -7.93 -25.75
C VAL A 185 -8.28 -8.80 -26.95
N LEU A 186 -9.55 -9.06 -27.18
CA LEU A 186 -10.01 -9.84 -28.33
C LEU A 186 -9.72 -9.12 -29.66
N PHE A 187 -9.91 -7.80 -29.73
CA PHE A 187 -9.49 -7.00 -30.88
C PHE A 187 -7.98 -7.16 -31.14
N LEU A 188 -7.17 -6.94 -30.09
CA LEU A 188 -5.71 -7.06 -30.21
C LEU A 188 -5.29 -8.46 -30.69
N ALA A 189 -5.92 -9.50 -30.16
CA ALA A 189 -5.63 -10.88 -30.55
C ALA A 189 -5.90 -11.13 -32.02
N GLY A 190 -7.09 -10.73 -32.53
CA GLY A 190 -7.43 -10.86 -33.94
C GLY A 190 -6.56 -10.01 -34.85
N TYR A 191 -6.32 -8.74 -34.47
CA TYR A 191 -5.50 -7.84 -35.28
C TYR A 191 -4.05 -8.28 -35.37
N LEU A 192 -3.46 -8.69 -34.25
CA LEU A 192 -2.08 -9.16 -34.19
C LEU A 192 -1.88 -10.50 -34.91
N ALA A 193 -2.89 -11.38 -34.91
CA ALA A 193 -2.84 -12.64 -35.64
C ALA A 193 -2.77 -12.39 -37.14
N ASP A 194 -3.62 -11.50 -37.66
CA ASP A 194 -3.67 -11.20 -39.11
C ASP A 194 -2.42 -10.43 -39.60
N ASN A 195 -1.82 -9.60 -38.75
CA ASN A 195 -0.73 -8.71 -39.16
C ASN A 195 0.64 -9.13 -38.60
N ARG A 196 0.74 -10.34 -38.02
CA ARG A 196 1.95 -10.83 -37.34
C ARG A 196 3.21 -10.74 -38.18
N GLU A 197 3.15 -11.19 -39.45
CA GLU A 197 4.31 -11.20 -40.34
C GLU A 197 4.76 -9.78 -40.69
N MET A 198 3.86 -8.89 -41.01
CA MET A 198 4.17 -7.49 -41.33
C MET A 198 4.76 -6.74 -40.13
N LEU A 199 4.26 -7.01 -38.91
CA LEU A 199 4.79 -6.45 -37.69
C LEU A 199 6.15 -7.02 -37.29
N SER A 200 6.43 -8.27 -37.68
CA SER A 200 7.70 -8.95 -37.38
C SER A 200 8.79 -8.70 -38.43
N SER A 201 8.49 -8.47 -39.71
CA SER A 201 9.49 -8.34 -40.76
C SER A 201 10.15 -6.97 -40.88
N GLY A 202 9.46 -5.88 -40.52
CA GLY A 202 9.96 -4.49 -40.53
C GLY A 202 10.50 -4.02 -41.86
N SER A 203 9.75 -3.16 -42.57
CA SER A 203 10.08 -2.70 -43.94
C SER A 203 11.00 -1.48 -43.97
N ARG A 204 11.06 -0.68 -42.89
CA ARG A 204 11.86 0.56 -42.84
C ARG A 204 12.95 0.49 -41.76
N ARG A 205 14.14 1.02 -42.06
CA ARG A 205 15.23 1.24 -41.09
C ARG A 205 15.25 2.69 -40.66
N TRP A 206 15.08 2.95 -39.34
CA TRP A 206 15.24 4.25 -38.73
C TRP A 206 16.14 4.13 -37.52
N LEU A 207 17.22 4.90 -37.43
CA LEU A 207 18.25 4.81 -36.38
C LEU A 207 18.77 3.37 -36.10
N GLY A 208 18.94 2.56 -37.16
CA GLY A 208 19.39 1.18 -37.02
C GLY A 208 18.29 0.16 -36.61
N ILE A 209 17.11 0.62 -36.22
CA ILE A 209 15.96 -0.21 -35.82
C ILE A 209 15.07 -0.45 -37.03
N ARG A 210 14.69 -1.71 -37.27
CA ARG A 210 13.74 -2.05 -38.34
C ARG A 210 12.33 -1.82 -37.81
N LEU A 211 11.65 -0.79 -38.31
CA LEU A 211 10.27 -0.45 -38.00
C LEU A 211 9.30 -1.09 -39.01
N PRO A 212 8.10 -1.54 -38.56
CA PRO A 212 7.06 -1.99 -39.49
C PRO A 212 6.47 -0.82 -40.28
N ASP A 213 5.65 -1.14 -41.28
CA ASP A 213 4.92 -0.13 -42.05
C ASP A 213 3.99 0.68 -41.12
N PRO A 214 4.01 2.03 -41.16
CA PRO A 214 3.10 2.86 -40.38
C PRO A 214 1.62 2.52 -40.58
N ARG A 215 1.21 2.05 -41.75
CA ARG A 215 -0.17 1.62 -42.04
C ARG A 215 -0.60 0.43 -41.19
N THR A 216 0.29 -0.49 -40.88
CA THR A 216 0.04 -1.65 -40.04
C THR A 216 0.06 -1.32 -38.56
N LEU A 217 0.86 -0.30 -38.15
CA LEU A 217 0.87 0.16 -36.74
C LEU A 217 -0.27 1.10 -36.42
N ALA A 218 -0.77 1.87 -37.38
CA ALA A 218 -1.73 2.94 -37.13
C ALA A 218 -3.02 2.53 -36.39
N PRO A 219 -3.75 1.47 -36.79
CA PRO A 219 -4.97 1.05 -36.07
C PRO A 219 -4.69 0.64 -34.62
N LEU A 220 -3.52 -0.01 -34.41
CA LEU A 220 -3.09 -0.51 -33.12
C LEU A 220 -2.72 0.65 -32.17
N LEU A 221 -1.92 1.61 -32.67
CA LEU A 221 -1.55 2.80 -31.92
C LEU A 221 -2.72 3.75 -31.72
N ALA A 222 -3.62 3.88 -32.70
CA ALA A 222 -4.82 4.71 -32.56
C ALA A 222 -5.74 4.17 -31.45
N MET A 223 -6.04 2.88 -31.46
CA MET A 223 -6.83 2.24 -30.41
C MET A 223 -6.19 2.45 -29.04
N TRP A 224 -4.88 2.19 -28.93
CA TRP A 224 -4.14 2.36 -27.68
C TRP A 224 -4.15 3.83 -27.22
N ALA A 225 -3.85 4.78 -28.12
CA ALA A 225 -3.80 6.20 -27.77
C ALA A 225 -5.18 6.73 -27.34
N ILE A 226 -6.24 6.36 -28.05
CA ILE A 226 -7.62 6.74 -27.70
C ILE A 226 -7.98 6.16 -26.32
N SER A 227 -7.69 4.87 -26.09
CA SER A 227 -7.93 4.25 -24.77
C SER A 227 -7.18 4.97 -23.66
N MET A 228 -5.89 5.32 -23.88
CA MET A 228 -5.08 6.06 -22.90
C MET A 228 -5.67 7.45 -22.61
N VAL A 229 -6.04 8.19 -23.65
CA VAL A 229 -6.66 9.50 -23.50
C VAL A 229 -7.93 9.42 -22.67
N ILE A 230 -8.84 8.46 -22.99
CA ILE A 230 -10.09 8.28 -22.25
C ILE A 230 -9.82 7.99 -20.77
N VAL A 231 -8.92 7.04 -20.47
CA VAL A 231 -8.61 6.61 -19.11
C VAL A 231 -7.91 7.72 -18.29
N ILE A 232 -7.07 8.53 -18.94
CA ILE A 232 -6.45 9.71 -18.30
C ILE A 232 -7.54 10.74 -17.92
N PHE A 233 -8.50 11.02 -18.81
CA PHE A 233 -9.63 11.91 -18.49
C PHE A 233 -10.53 11.36 -17.38
N GLN A 234 -10.64 10.05 -17.23
CA GLN A 234 -11.36 9.39 -16.14
C GLN A 234 -10.59 9.43 -14.80
N ARG A 235 -9.35 9.90 -14.80
CA ARG A 235 -8.42 9.89 -13.64
C ARG A 235 -8.14 8.48 -13.08
N ASP A 236 -8.21 7.47 -13.94
CA ASP A 236 -7.98 6.07 -13.59
C ASP A 236 -6.57 5.61 -14.02
N LEU A 237 -5.58 5.90 -13.18
CA LEU A 237 -4.19 5.53 -13.42
C LEU A 237 -3.98 4.00 -13.42
N GLY A 238 -4.80 3.26 -12.66
CA GLY A 238 -4.72 1.81 -12.60
C GLY A 238 -5.07 1.15 -13.92
N SER A 239 -6.19 1.55 -14.51
CA SER A 239 -6.57 1.08 -15.84
C SER A 239 -5.58 1.51 -16.92
N ALA A 240 -5.00 2.73 -16.84
CA ALA A 240 -3.98 3.17 -17.78
C ALA A 240 -2.75 2.25 -17.75
N LEU A 241 -2.25 1.93 -16.56
CA LEU A 241 -1.12 1.00 -16.40
C LEU A 241 -1.45 -0.40 -16.90
N LEU A 242 -2.67 -0.88 -16.64
CA LEU A 242 -3.14 -2.18 -17.09
C LEU A 242 -3.24 -2.26 -18.62
N PHE A 243 -3.88 -1.28 -19.28
CA PHE A 243 -3.98 -1.23 -20.74
C PHE A 243 -2.61 -1.12 -21.42
N MET A 244 -1.70 -0.31 -20.86
CA MET A 244 -0.32 -0.23 -21.33
C MET A 244 0.37 -1.59 -21.23
N GLY A 245 0.31 -2.25 -20.06
CA GLY A 245 0.90 -3.56 -19.83
C GLY A 245 0.34 -4.61 -20.79
N LEU A 246 -0.97 -4.66 -20.97
CA LEU A 246 -1.64 -5.58 -21.91
C LEU A 246 -1.17 -5.37 -23.34
N PHE A 247 -1.12 -4.12 -23.79
CA PHE A 247 -0.63 -3.77 -25.12
C PHE A 247 0.80 -4.26 -25.33
N LEU A 248 1.71 -3.98 -24.38
CA LEU A 248 3.12 -4.38 -24.48
C LEU A 248 3.30 -5.90 -24.48
N VAL A 249 2.58 -6.61 -23.61
CA VAL A 249 2.61 -8.08 -23.57
C VAL A 249 2.14 -8.68 -24.87
N MET A 250 0.99 -8.24 -25.37
CA MET A 250 0.41 -8.82 -26.59
C MET A 250 1.27 -8.55 -27.82
N ILE A 251 1.80 -7.32 -27.99
CA ILE A 251 2.66 -7.01 -29.12
C ILE A 251 4.00 -7.78 -29.03
N PHE A 252 4.55 -7.97 -27.81
CA PHE A 252 5.75 -8.78 -27.62
C PHE A 252 5.52 -10.24 -27.98
N VAL A 253 4.45 -10.85 -27.46
CA VAL A 253 4.16 -12.26 -27.74
C VAL A 253 3.89 -12.49 -29.21
N ALA A 254 3.19 -11.57 -29.89
CA ALA A 254 2.93 -11.67 -31.33
C ALA A 254 4.19 -11.51 -32.17
N THR A 255 5.07 -10.55 -31.86
CA THR A 255 6.22 -10.18 -32.72
C THR A 255 7.56 -10.78 -32.29
N GLY A 256 7.73 -11.00 -30.97
CA GLY A 256 9.01 -11.41 -30.37
C GLY A 256 10.06 -10.30 -30.30
N ARG A 257 9.69 -9.05 -30.56
CA ARG A 257 10.63 -7.92 -30.60
C ARG A 257 10.62 -7.13 -29.31
N LEU A 258 11.71 -7.19 -28.56
CA LEU A 258 11.92 -6.38 -27.35
C LEU A 258 11.93 -4.87 -27.63
N ALA A 259 12.26 -4.44 -28.85
CA ALA A 259 12.24 -3.03 -29.23
C ALA A 259 10.88 -2.37 -29.02
N TYR A 260 9.76 -3.08 -29.23
CA TYR A 260 8.42 -2.56 -28.95
C TYR A 260 8.17 -2.38 -27.46
N VAL A 261 8.65 -3.32 -26.65
CA VAL A 261 8.53 -3.22 -25.17
C VAL A 261 9.36 -2.06 -24.65
N ILE A 262 10.61 -1.95 -25.08
CA ILE A 262 11.50 -0.84 -24.67
C ILE A 262 10.93 0.50 -25.13
N GLY A 263 10.50 0.61 -26.40
CA GLY A 263 9.88 1.84 -26.91
C GLY A 263 8.61 2.22 -26.18
N GLY A 264 7.74 1.25 -25.87
CA GLY A 264 6.52 1.46 -25.11
C GLY A 264 6.79 1.84 -23.64
N LEU A 265 7.79 1.23 -23.00
CA LEU A 265 8.21 1.61 -21.64
C LEU A 265 8.79 3.03 -21.61
N LEU A 266 9.61 3.41 -22.59
CA LEU A 266 10.09 4.80 -22.72
C LEU A 266 8.93 5.79 -22.90
N LEU A 267 7.96 5.44 -23.75
CA LEU A 267 6.76 6.25 -23.94
C LEU A 267 5.93 6.34 -22.65
N ALA A 268 5.82 5.24 -21.88
CA ALA A 268 5.16 5.23 -20.57
C ALA A 268 5.85 6.17 -19.57
N VAL A 269 7.19 6.15 -19.51
CA VAL A 269 7.96 7.07 -18.65
C VAL A 269 7.70 8.52 -19.05
N VAL A 270 7.75 8.84 -20.35
CA VAL A 270 7.41 10.19 -20.85
C VAL A 270 5.98 10.58 -20.47
N GLY A 271 5.03 9.64 -20.63
CA GLY A 271 3.63 9.87 -20.24
C GLY A 271 3.45 10.11 -18.74
N ILE A 272 4.13 9.36 -17.89
CA ILE A 272 4.10 9.53 -16.42
C ILE A 272 4.70 10.90 -16.03
N VAL A 273 5.84 11.27 -16.63
CA VAL A 273 6.47 12.57 -16.37
C VAL A 273 5.55 13.72 -16.82
N ALA A 274 4.95 13.61 -18.00
CA ALA A 274 3.97 14.58 -18.46
C ALA A 274 2.76 14.65 -17.51
N ALA A 275 2.21 13.50 -17.11
CA ALA A 275 1.08 13.45 -16.18
C ALA A 275 1.42 14.07 -14.81
N TRP A 276 2.64 13.95 -14.34
CA TRP A 276 3.14 14.62 -13.13
C TRP A 276 3.04 16.15 -13.24
N PHE A 277 3.38 16.74 -14.38
CA PHE A 277 3.32 18.20 -14.54
C PHE A 277 1.88 18.73 -14.70
N PHE A 278 0.97 17.92 -15.27
CA PHE A 278 -0.37 18.39 -15.61
C PHE A 278 -1.46 18.03 -14.61
N PHE A 279 -1.24 17.01 -13.74
CA PHE A 279 -2.29 16.47 -12.87
C PHE A 279 -1.88 16.39 -11.40
N SER A 280 -2.52 17.18 -10.54
CA SER A 280 -2.26 17.22 -9.10
C SER A 280 -2.47 15.87 -8.41
N HIS A 281 -3.48 15.07 -8.83
CA HIS A 281 -3.73 13.74 -8.27
C HIS A 281 -2.58 12.75 -8.55
N VAL A 282 -1.82 12.91 -9.65
CA VAL A 282 -0.62 12.11 -9.93
C VAL A 282 0.50 12.50 -8.96
N GLN A 283 0.67 13.82 -8.73
CA GLN A 283 1.65 14.33 -7.77
C GLN A 283 1.40 13.78 -6.37
N THR A 284 0.15 13.83 -5.91
CA THR A 284 -0.25 13.29 -4.60
C THR A 284 0.04 11.79 -4.50
N ARG A 285 -0.34 10.97 -5.51
CA ARG A 285 -0.08 9.53 -5.49
C ARG A 285 1.41 9.17 -5.47
N VAL A 286 2.24 9.93 -6.19
CA VAL A 286 3.69 9.72 -6.17
C VAL A 286 4.29 10.18 -4.85
N ALA A 287 3.86 11.33 -4.30
CA ALA A 287 4.31 11.79 -2.99
C ALA A 287 3.99 10.78 -1.88
N VAL A 288 2.76 10.27 -1.84
CA VAL A 288 2.33 9.22 -0.89
C VAL A 288 3.11 7.91 -1.10
N TRP A 289 3.39 7.54 -2.34
CA TRP A 289 4.21 6.37 -2.62
C TRP A 289 5.65 6.50 -2.11
N LEU A 290 6.26 7.69 -2.27
CA LEU A 290 7.62 7.96 -1.80
C LEU A 290 7.68 8.06 -0.27
N ASN A 291 6.76 8.78 0.36
CA ASN A 291 6.71 8.91 1.81
C ASN A 291 5.25 9.05 2.32
N PRO A 292 4.57 7.93 2.61
CA PRO A 292 3.19 7.96 3.13
C PRO A 292 3.08 8.57 4.52
N PHE A 293 4.16 8.50 5.32
CA PHE A 293 4.17 9.00 6.70
C PHE A 293 4.24 10.54 6.79
N ALA A 294 4.57 11.24 5.70
CA ALA A 294 4.60 12.70 5.67
C ALA A 294 3.20 13.32 5.87
N ASP A 295 2.15 12.64 5.37
CA ASP A 295 0.75 13.05 5.54
C ASP A 295 -0.10 11.82 5.94
N ARG A 296 0.24 11.25 7.10
CA ARG A 296 -0.31 9.98 7.60
C ARG A 296 -1.80 10.03 7.91
N TYR A 297 -2.36 11.19 8.17
CA TYR A 297 -3.79 11.38 8.50
C TYR A 297 -4.61 11.89 7.31
N GLY A 298 -3.97 12.40 6.27
CA GLY A 298 -4.59 12.84 5.02
C GLY A 298 -4.41 11.84 3.89
N ALA A 299 -3.79 12.28 2.80
CA ALA A 299 -3.63 11.48 1.58
C ALA A 299 -2.85 10.17 1.79
N GLY A 300 -1.90 10.12 2.74
CA GLY A 300 -1.10 8.95 3.08
C GLY A 300 -1.79 7.93 3.99
N ASN A 301 -2.96 8.24 4.55
CA ASN A 301 -3.62 7.43 5.57
C ASN A 301 -3.81 5.96 5.14
N GLN A 302 -4.40 5.73 3.97
CA GLN A 302 -4.69 4.38 3.48
C GLN A 302 -3.44 3.49 3.39
N ILE A 303 -2.34 4.02 2.85
CA ILE A 303 -1.08 3.28 2.71
C ILE A 303 -0.41 3.08 4.07
N THR A 304 -0.42 4.10 4.94
CA THR A 304 0.15 4.00 6.28
C THR A 304 -0.55 2.89 7.09
N GLN A 305 -1.88 2.89 7.13
CA GLN A 305 -2.66 1.84 7.79
C GLN A 305 -2.43 0.46 7.15
N ALA A 306 -2.32 0.40 5.83
CA ALA A 306 -1.98 -0.85 5.13
C ALA A 306 -0.61 -1.40 5.54
N LEU A 307 0.41 -0.53 5.68
CA LEU A 307 1.74 -0.96 6.13
C LEU A 307 1.74 -1.44 7.59
N PHE A 308 0.95 -0.81 8.45
CA PHE A 308 0.75 -1.26 9.83
C PHE A 308 0.07 -2.64 9.88
N SER A 309 -1.02 -2.85 9.12
CA SER A 309 -1.68 -4.15 9.00
C SER A 309 -0.75 -5.24 8.47
N LEU A 310 0.07 -4.95 7.45
CA LEU A 310 1.05 -5.91 6.93
C LEU A 310 2.08 -6.30 8.01
N ALA A 311 2.62 -5.30 8.71
CA ALA A 311 3.59 -5.54 9.79
C ALA A 311 2.99 -6.38 10.91
N ASP A 312 1.72 -6.13 11.24
CA ASP A 312 0.97 -6.84 12.24
C ASP A 312 0.71 -8.31 11.86
N GLY A 313 0.46 -8.58 10.57
CA GLY A 313 0.24 -9.93 10.06
C GLY A 313 1.45 -10.87 10.21
N GLY A 314 2.67 -10.38 10.14
CA GLY A 314 3.87 -11.18 10.32
C GLY A 314 3.91 -12.42 9.41
N LEU A 315 4.53 -13.53 9.89
CA LEU A 315 4.70 -14.74 9.10
C LEU A 315 3.41 -15.57 8.99
N ILE A 316 2.68 -15.76 10.08
CA ILE A 316 1.52 -16.68 10.20
C ILE A 316 0.17 -15.97 10.34
N GLY A 317 0.16 -14.66 10.48
CA GLY A 317 -1.05 -13.86 10.66
C GLY A 317 -1.54 -13.81 12.10
N GLN A 318 -2.51 -12.90 12.33
CA GLN A 318 -3.16 -12.74 13.63
C GLN A 318 -4.27 -13.77 13.87
N GLY A 319 -4.63 -14.52 12.82
CA GLY A 319 -5.78 -15.41 12.80
C GLY A 319 -7.00 -14.75 12.17
N ILE A 320 -7.83 -15.56 11.52
CA ILE A 320 -9.02 -15.08 10.81
C ILE A 320 -10.01 -14.46 11.80
N GLY A 321 -10.43 -13.24 11.53
CA GLY A 321 -11.32 -12.45 12.38
C GLY A 321 -10.67 -11.79 13.60
N ARG A 322 -9.36 -11.92 13.79
CA ARG A 322 -8.61 -11.29 14.88
C ARG A 322 -7.78 -10.09 14.43
N GLY A 323 -7.69 -9.86 13.12
CA GLY A 323 -7.13 -8.63 12.57
C GLY A 323 -8.01 -7.41 12.85
N LEU A 324 -7.46 -6.23 12.65
CA LEU A 324 -8.13 -4.94 12.78
C LEU A 324 -8.15 -4.15 11.45
N PRO A 325 -8.50 -4.81 10.33
CA PRO A 325 -8.44 -4.19 9.00
C PRO A 325 -9.43 -3.04 8.81
N GLN A 326 -10.39 -2.84 9.74
CA GLN A 326 -11.33 -1.71 9.74
C GLN A 326 -10.64 -0.34 9.86
N PHE A 327 -9.39 -0.29 10.32
CA PHE A 327 -8.60 0.94 10.31
C PHE A 327 -8.16 1.36 8.90
N ILE A 328 -8.24 0.46 7.90
CA ILE A 328 -7.92 0.79 6.53
C ILE A 328 -9.20 1.26 5.82
N PRO A 329 -9.27 2.52 5.34
CA PRO A 329 -10.41 2.97 4.57
C PRO A 329 -10.61 2.12 3.29
N VAL A 330 -11.87 1.80 2.97
CA VAL A 330 -12.26 1.03 1.76
C VAL A 330 -11.60 -0.35 1.68
N VAL A 331 -11.39 -1.00 2.81
CA VAL A 331 -10.66 -2.27 2.92
C VAL A 331 -11.25 -3.40 2.08
N ALA A 332 -12.58 -3.54 2.00
CA ALA A 332 -13.24 -4.65 1.31
C ALA A 332 -13.06 -4.62 -0.23
N SER A 333 -12.74 -3.47 -0.83
CA SER A 333 -12.48 -3.36 -2.28
C SER A 333 -10.99 -3.31 -2.59
N ASP A 334 -10.33 -2.19 -2.29
CA ASP A 334 -8.99 -1.89 -2.76
C ASP A 334 -7.90 -2.54 -1.90
N PHE A 335 -8.12 -2.67 -0.59
CA PHE A 335 -7.14 -3.17 0.37
C PHE A 335 -7.44 -4.57 0.92
N ILE A 336 -8.37 -5.31 0.32
CA ILE A 336 -8.75 -6.66 0.79
C ILE A 336 -7.55 -7.62 0.88
N PHE A 337 -6.57 -7.49 -0.02
CA PHE A 337 -5.35 -8.27 0.02
C PHE A 337 -4.53 -8.00 1.30
N VAL A 338 -4.51 -6.75 1.77
CA VAL A 338 -3.81 -6.39 3.01
C VAL A 338 -4.52 -6.98 4.23
N ALA A 339 -5.87 -6.96 4.25
CA ALA A 339 -6.64 -7.62 5.31
C ALA A 339 -6.41 -9.14 5.33
N ILE A 340 -6.34 -9.78 4.15
CA ILE A 340 -5.98 -11.20 4.04
C ILE A 340 -4.56 -11.43 4.60
N ALA A 341 -3.61 -10.56 4.26
CA ALA A 341 -2.23 -10.66 4.73
C ALA A 341 -2.11 -10.44 6.25
N GLU A 342 -2.87 -9.51 6.83
CA GLU A 342 -2.91 -9.31 8.28
C GLU A 342 -3.42 -10.55 9.03
N GLU A 343 -4.53 -11.14 8.57
CA GLU A 343 -5.16 -12.25 9.27
C GLU A 343 -4.51 -13.62 8.98
N THR A 344 -3.94 -13.82 7.78
CA THR A 344 -3.34 -15.11 7.37
C THR A 344 -1.81 -15.08 7.26
N GLY A 345 -1.21 -13.93 7.49
CA GLY A 345 0.24 -13.73 7.43
C GLY A 345 0.83 -13.83 6.02
N LEU A 346 2.16 -13.77 5.97
CA LEU A 346 2.91 -13.94 4.73
C LEU A 346 2.63 -15.28 4.04
N LEU A 347 2.39 -16.35 4.81
CA LEU A 347 2.08 -17.67 4.25
C LEU A 347 0.74 -17.68 3.51
N GLY A 348 -0.32 -17.11 4.09
CA GLY A 348 -1.63 -17.05 3.43
C GLY A 348 -1.66 -16.08 2.25
N ALA A 349 -1.10 -14.86 2.43
CA ALA A 349 -0.98 -13.88 1.36
C ALA A 349 -0.12 -14.41 0.19
N GLY A 350 1.02 -15.05 0.50
CA GLY A 350 1.87 -15.72 -0.48
C GLY A 350 1.15 -16.86 -1.18
N GLY A 351 0.37 -17.64 -0.45
CA GLY A 351 -0.48 -18.70 -1.00
C GLY A 351 -1.49 -18.17 -2.02
N LEU A 352 -2.14 -17.04 -1.72
CA LEU A 352 -3.06 -16.38 -2.66
C LEU A 352 -2.32 -15.89 -3.92
N LEU A 353 -1.12 -15.31 -3.79
CA LEU A 353 -0.29 -14.91 -4.93
C LEU A 353 0.13 -16.12 -5.79
N ILE A 354 0.46 -17.24 -5.14
CA ILE A 354 0.77 -18.50 -5.85
C ILE A 354 -0.46 -19.00 -6.61
N LEU A 355 -1.68 -18.90 -6.09
CA LEU A 355 -2.90 -19.25 -6.82
C LEU A 355 -3.09 -18.39 -8.07
N PHE A 356 -2.83 -17.07 -8.00
CA PHE A 356 -2.85 -16.19 -9.18
C PHE A 356 -1.75 -16.56 -10.20
N LEU A 357 -0.55 -16.90 -9.72
CA LEU A 357 0.52 -17.36 -10.59
C LEU A 357 0.18 -18.69 -11.26
N LEU A 358 -0.43 -19.65 -10.52
CA LEU A 358 -0.92 -20.90 -11.08
C LEU A 358 -2.02 -20.68 -12.12
N LEU A 359 -2.94 -19.74 -11.88
CA LEU A 359 -3.94 -19.33 -12.85
C LEU A 359 -3.28 -18.83 -14.15
N ALA A 360 -2.26 -17.97 -14.02
CA ALA A 360 -1.49 -17.45 -15.14
C ALA A 360 -0.73 -18.58 -15.89
N VAL A 361 -0.07 -19.48 -15.18
CA VAL A 361 0.61 -20.65 -15.76
C VAL A 361 -0.37 -21.52 -16.55
N ARG A 362 -1.57 -21.79 -16.00
CA ARG A 362 -2.59 -22.57 -16.72
C ARG A 362 -3.09 -21.86 -17.95
N GLY A 363 -3.36 -20.55 -17.87
CA GLY A 363 -3.76 -19.73 -19.03
C GLY A 363 -2.70 -19.70 -20.14
N LEU A 364 -1.41 -19.55 -19.79
CA LEU A 364 -0.32 -19.62 -20.77
C LEU A 364 -0.11 -21.04 -21.33
N THR A 365 -0.37 -22.08 -20.55
CA THR A 365 -0.36 -23.47 -21.03
C THR A 365 -1.47 -23.69 -22.08
N ILE A 366 -2.66 -23.11 -21.84
CA ILE A 366 -3.76 -23.09 -22.82
C ILE A 366 -3.32 -22.39 -24.11
N ALA A 367 -2.68 -21.21 -23.98
CA ALA A 367 -2.16 -20.47 -25.13
C ALA A 367 -1.12 -21.26 -25.94
N ALA A 368 -0.22 -21.97 -25.26
CA ALA A 368 0.78 -22.82 -25.90
C ALA A 368 0.16 -24.01 -26.65
N GLY A 369 -1.00 -24.52 -26.17
CA GLY A 369 -1.74 -25.63 -26.78
C GLY A 369 -2.76 -25.19 -27.83
N ALA A 370 -2.95 -23.91 -28.08
CA ALA A 370 -3.98 -23.39 -28.99
C ALA A 370 -3.78 -23.81 -30.45
N LYS A 371 -4.86 -23.99 -31.21
CA LYS A 371 -4.85 -24.42 -32.62
C LYS A 371 -4.49 -23.29 -33.59
N SER A 372 -4.86 -22.06 -33.27
CA SER A 372 -4.64 -20.87 -34.10
C SER A 372 -3.90 -19.76 -33.35
N ASP A 373 -3.25 -18.86 -34.09
CA ASP A 373 -2.62 -17.66 -33.50
C ASP A 373 -3.64 -16.77 -32.78
N VAL A 374 -4.87 -16.69 -33.31
CA VAL A 374 -5.99 -15.95 -32.69
C VAL A 374 -6.32 -16.50 -31.30
N GLU A 375 -6.47 -17.82 -31.19
CA GLU A 375 -6.76 -18.46 -29.88
C GLU A 375 -5.59 -18.31 -28.91
N ALA A 376 -4.36 -18.47 -29.41
CA ALA A 376 -3.15 -18.30 -28.62
C ALA A 376 -3.02 -16.88 -28.06
N PHE A 377 -3.18 -15.85 -28.91
CA PHE A 377 -3.07 -14.46 -28.49
C PHE A 377 -4.23 -14.04 -27.61
N SER A 378 -5.45 -14.54 -27.88
CA SER A 378 -6.60 -14.33 -26.98
C SER A 378 -6.30 -14.90 -25.59
N ALA A 379 -5.83 -16.14 -25.50
CA ALA A 379 -5.53 -16.77 -24.23
C ALA A 379 -4.39 -16.04 -23.48
N VAL A 380 -3.34 -15.58 -24.19
CA VAL A 380 -2.28 -14.76 -23.60
C VAL A 380 -2.82 -13.45 -23.04
N GLY A 381 -3.58 -12.70 -23.85
CA GLY A 381 -4.09 -11.39 -23.46
C GLY A 381 -5.07 -11.47 -22.28
N LEU A 382 -5.98 -12.47 -22.31
CA LEU A 382 -6.92 -12.71 -21.21
C LEU A 382 -6.21 -13.13 -19.91
N THR A 383 -5.19 -13.98 -20.02
CA THR A 383 -4.35 -14.37 -18.88
C THR A 383 -3.56 -13.18 -18.31
N ALA A 384 -2.96 -12.40 -19.22
CA ALA A 384 -2.22 -11.19 -18.86
C ALA A 384 -3.12 -10.16 -18.16
N ALA A 385 -4.39 -10.02 -18.60
CA ALA A 385 -5.35 -9.13 -17.97
C ALA A 385 -5.56 -9.46 -16.48
N LEU A 386 -5.77 -10.73 -16.15
CA LEU A 386 -5.94 -11.17 -14.76
C LEU A 386 -4.64 -11.05 -13.95
N ALA A 387 -3.52 -11.52 -14.50
CA ALA A 387 -2.24 -11.55 -13.79
C ALA A 387 -1.66 -10.15 -13.54
N LEU A 388 -1.70 -9.27 -14.56
CA LEU A 388 -1.23 -7.89 -14.42
C LEU A 388 -2.15 -7.08 -13.50
N GLN A 389 -3.48 -7.29 -13.56
CA GLN A 389 -4.40 -6.63 -12.64
C GLN A 389 -4.12 -7.03 -11.19
N ALA A 390 -3.89 -8.32 -10.92
CA ALA A 390 -3.50 -8.79 -9.59
C ALA A 390 -2.16 -8.19 -9.15
N PHE A 391 -1.16 -8.13 -10.03
CA PHE A 391 0.12 -7.49 -9.74
C PHE A 391 -0.03 -6.00 -9.42
N VAL A 392 -0.79 -5.27 -10.22
CA VAL A 392 -0.97 -3.82 -10.09
C VAL A 392 -1.66 -3.45 -8.78
N ILE A 393 -2.72 -4.17 -8.39
CA ILE A 393 -3.41 -3.86 -7.13
C ILE A 393 -2.59 -4.26 -5.91
N VAL A 394 -2.01 -5.46 -5.89
CA VAL A 394 -1.19 -5.89 -4.75
C VAL A 394 0.06 -5.02 -4.64
N GLY A 395 0.73 -4.73 -5.75
CA GLY A 395 1.89 -3.83 -5.77
C GLY A 395 1.57 -2.42 -5.28
N GLY A 396 0.38 -1.89 -5.64
CA GLY A 396 -0.10 -0.58 -5.19
C GLY A 396 -0.39 -0.54 -3.68
N THR A 397 -1.10 -1.53 -3.16
CA THR A 397 -1.48 -1.60 -1.74
C THR A 397 -0.33 -1.96 -0.81
N THR A 398 0.71 -2.62 -1.34
CA THR A 398 1.94 -2.94 -0.60
C THR A 398 3.07 -1.93 -0.84
N ARG A 399 2.79 -0.79 -1.47
CA ARG A 399 3.78 0.27 -1.75
C ARG A 399 4.94 -0.17 -2.67
N LEU A 400 4.82 -1.24 -3.45
CA LEU A 400 5.82 -1.59 -4.48
C LEU A 400 5.76 -0.62 -5.67
N ILE A 401 4.55 -0.21 -6.05
CA ILE A 401 4.25 0.81 -7.06
C ILE A 401 3.28 1.83 -6.48
N PRO A 402 3.07 3.00 -7.12
CA PRO A 402 2.03 3.93 -6.70
C PRO A 402 0.64 3.30 -6.67
N MET A 403 -0.18 3.67 -5.67
CA MET A 403 -1.56 3.15 -5.52
C MET A 403 -2.41 3.41 -6.75
N THR A 404 -3.17 2.40 -7.18
CA THR A 404 -3.88 2.41 -8.47
C THR A 404 -5.41 2.44 -8.37
N GLY A 405 -6.00 1.88 -7.31
CA GLY A 405 -7.46 1.85 -7.12
C GLY A 405 -8.22 0.89 -8.05
N VAL A 406 -7.56 -0.15 -8.57
CA VAL A 406 -8.23 -1.24 -9.30
C VAL A 406 -8.58 -2.38 -8.33
N THR A 407 -9.57 -3.20 -8.68
CA THR A 407 -9.99 -4.34 -7.85
C THR A 407 -9.13 -5.57 -8.08
N LEU A 408 -8.94 -6.41 -7.04
CA LEU A 408 -8.29 -7.72 -7.17
C LEU A 408 -9.28 -8.72 -7.78
N PRO A 409 -8.98 -9.32 -8.96
CA PRO A 409 -9.89 -10.21 -9.64
C PRO A 409 -10.38 -11.35 -8.74
N PHE A 410 -11.68 -11.66 -8.79
CA PHE A 410 -12.35 -12.69 -7.98
C PHE A 410 -12.41 -12.44 -6.46
N VAL A 411 -11.54 -11.59 -5.90
CA VAL A 411 -11.36 -11.41 -4.44
C VAL A 411 -12.05 -10.15 -3.93
N SER A 412 -11.75 -8.99 -4.56
CA SER A 412 -12.30 -7.71 -4.11
C SER A 412 -13.82 -7.64 -4.23
N GLN A 413 -14.42 -6.86 -3.34
CA GLN A 413 -15.81 -6.43 -3.51
C GLN A 413 -15.94 -5.64 -4.83
N GLY A 414 -16.64 -6.21 -5.82
CA GLY A 414 -16.82 -5.55 -7.13
C GLY A 414 -17.51 -6.45 -8.15
N GLY A 415 -18.81 -6.23 -8.38
CA GLY A 415 -19.61 -7.06 -9.27
C GLY A 415 -19.15 -7.05 -10.72
N SER A 416 -18.77 -5.88 -11.25
CA SER A 416 -18.31 -5.72 -12.64
C SER A 416 -17.01 -6.45 -12.93
N SER A 417 -16.06 -6.36 -11.99
CA SER A 417 -14.76 -7.04 -12.09
C SER A 417 -14.93 -8.55 -12.02
N LEU A 418 -15.83 -9.02 -11.13
CA LEU A 418 -16.16 -10.44 -11.00
C LEU A 418 -16.78 -10.97 -12.31
N LEU A 419 -17.75 -10.24 -12.87
CA LEU A 419 -18.41 -10.58 -14.13
C LEU A 419 -17.39 -10.68 -15.28
N ALA A 420 -16.54 -9.66 -15.45
CA ALA A 420 -15.50 -9.66 -16.48
C ALA A 420 -14.51 -10.80 -16.30
N SER A 421 -14.10 -11.09 -15.05
CA SER A 421 -13.19 -12.19 -14.73
C SER A 421 -13.78 -13.55 -15.10
N PHE A 422 -15.07 -13.78 -14.87
CA PHE A 422 -15.75 -15.03 -15.28
C PHE A 422 -15.96 -15.13 -16.81
N ILE A 423 -16.15 -14.00 -17.51
CA ILE A 423 -16.12 -13.98 -18.99
C ILE A 423 -14.72 -14.39 -19.49
N ILE A 424 -13.67 -13.88 -18.88
CA ILE A 424 -12.29 -14.29 -19.20
C ILE A 424 -12.09 -15.79 -18.98
N VAL A 425 -12.57 -16.34 -17.86
CA VAL A 425 -12.51 -17.78 -17.57
C VAL A 425 -13.26 -18.59 -18.62
N ALA A 426 -14.47 -18.16 -19.03
CA ALA A 426 -15.22 -18.82 -20.09
C ALA A 426 -14.44 -18.90 -21.41
N LEU A 427 -13.82 -17.78 -21.82
CA LEU A 427 -13.03 -17.72 -23.04
C LEU A 427 -11.75 -18.56 -22.94
N LEU A 428 -11.08 -18.59 -21.76
CA LEU A 428 -9.92 -19.47 -21.54
C LEU A 428 -10.32 -20.95 -21.58
N LEU A 429 -11.46 -21.34 -20.97
CA LEU A 429 -11.98 -22.70 -21.05
C LEU A 429 -12.29 -23.09 -22.51
N ARG A 430 -12.85 -22.18 -23.29
CA ARG A 430 -13.13 -22.40 -24.71
C ARG A 430 -11.84 -22.54 -25.54
N ALA A 431 -10.82 -21.68 -25.30
CA ALA A 431 -9.52 -21.82 -25.95
C ALA A 431 -8.84 -23.15 -25.61
N GLY A 432 -8.96 -23.60 -24.36
CA GLY A 432 -8.40 -24.86 -23.90
C GLY A 432 -9.12 -26.09 -24.46
N ASP A 433 -10.43 -26.00 -24.70
CA ASP A 433 -11.22 -27.07 -25.31
C ASP A 433 -10.85 -27.30 -26.78
N SER A 434 -10.67 -26.22 -27.54
CA SER A 434 -10.22 -26.30 -28.94
C SER A 434 -8.77 -26.78 -29.04
N GLY A 435 -7.91 -26.46 -28.07
CA GLY A 435 -6.45 -26.72 -28.08
C GLY A 435 -6.00 -28.16 -27.83
N THR A 436 -6.91 -29.14 -27.61
CA THR A 436 -6.52 -30.53 -27.24
C THR A 436 -5.83 -31.34 -28.34
N GLY A 437 -5.50 -30.75 -29.46
CA GLY A 437 -4.88 -31.38 -30.62
C GLY A 437 -3.37 -31.55 -30.64
N LEU A 438 -2.61 -31.18 -29.59
CA LEU A 438 -1.15 -31.21 -29.61
C LEU A 438 -0.51 -32.57 -29.93
N ASN A 439 -1.21 -33.67 -29.59
CA ASN A 439 -0.72 -35.02 -29.85
C ASN A 439 -1.23 -35.66 -31.16
N THR A 440 -2.29 -35.09 -31.77
CA THR A 440 -2.88 -35.61 -33.02
C THR A 440 -2.32 -34.88 -34.25
N GLU A 441 -1.78 -33.69 -34.09
CA GLU A 441 -1.37 -32.81 -35.19
C GLU A 441 0.12 -32.84 -35.56
N MET A 442 0.98 -33.54 -34.83
CA MET A 442 2.36 -33.74 -35.27
C MET A 442 2.44 -34.54 -36.59
N ILE A 443 1.38 -35.23 -36.97
CA ILE A 443 1.29 -36.04 -38.20
C ILE A 443 0.64 -35.26 -39.38
N GLY A 444 -0.11 -34.16 -39.12
CA GLY A 444 -0.87 -33.42 -40.12
C GLY A 444 -0.41 -31.99 -40.44
N VAL A 445 0.66 -31.48 -39.85
CA VAL A 445 1.04 -30.04 -39.85
C VAL A 445 1.98 -29.64 -40.98
N ALA A 446 2.26 -30.50 -41.97
CA ALA A 446 3.10 -30.14 -43.13
C ALA A 446 2.47 -29.11 -44.07
N GLY A 447 1.27 -28.60 -43.85
CA GLY A 447 0.53 -27.76 -44.77
C GLY A 447 -0.14 -26.50 -44.25
N ARG A 448 0.11 -26.04 -43.02
CA ARG A 448 -0.51 -24.79 -42.49
C ARG A 448 0.48 -23.67 -42.20
N GLU A 449 0.08 -22.46 -42.57
CA GLU A 449 0.78 -21.20 -42.43
C GLU A 449 1.43 -21.03 -41.02
N GLY A 450 2.75 -20.91 -40.99
CA GLY A 450 3.51 -20.71 -39.72
C GLY A 450 4.35 -21.90 -39.26
N GLY A 451 4.21 -23.11 -39.78
CA GLY A 451 5.09 -24.27 -39.57
C GLY A 451 5.59 -24.54 -38.14
N ILE A 452 6.31 -25.62 -37.93
CA ILE A 452 6.95 -26.03 -36.66
C ILE A 452 7.81 -24.92 -36.04
N LEU A 453 8.50 -24.14 -36.87
CA LEU A 453 9.38 -23.02 -36.44
C LEU A 453 8.59 -21.87 -35.82
N GLY A 454 7.39 -21.55 -36.33
CA GLY A 454 6.51 -20.51 -35.77
C GLY A 454 5.99 -20.88 -34.37
N ARG A 455 5.64 -22.14 -34.16
CA ARG A 455 5.19 -22.65 -32.85
C ARG A 455 6.31 -22.73 -31.82
N LEU A 456 7.52 -23.13 -32.22
CA LEU A 456 8.70 -23.10 -31.35
C LEU A 456 9.06 -21.68 -30.92
N ALA A 457 8.95 -20.70 -31.85
CA ALA A 457 9.17 -19.30 -31.55
C ALA A 457 8.13 -18.75 -30.57
N LEU A 458 6.85 -19.09 -30.75
CA LEU A 458 5.79 -18.73 -29.81
C LEU A 458 6.02 -19.36 -28.43
N GLY A 459 6.37 -20.65 -28.38
CA GLY A 459 6.69 -21.33 -27.13
C GLY A 459 7.80 -20.62 -26.32
N LYS A 460 8.89 -20.21 -26.98
CA LYS A 460 9.98 -19.45 -26.33
C LYS A 460 9.49 -18.11 -25.77
N ARG A 461 8.62 -17.38 -26.51
CA ARG A 461 8.06 -16.10 -26.05
C ARG A 461 7.13 -16.27 -24.86
N LEU A 462 6.28 -17.32 -24.87
CA LEU A 462 5.43 -17.67 -23.75
C LEU A 462 6.24 -18.04 -22.51
N THR A 463 7.32 -18.81 -22.67
CA THR A 463 8.23 -19.14 -21.56
C THR A 463 8.90 -17.89 -20.99
N PHE A 464 9.35 -16.97 -21.87
CA PHE A 464 9.90 -15.68 -21.43
C PHE A 464 8.88 -14.85 -20.65
N PHE A 465 7.66 -14.73 -21.17
CA PHE A 465 6.57 -14.01 -20.49
C PHE A 465 6.18 -14.65 -19.17
N MET A 466 6.13 -15.99 -19.11
CA MET A 466 5.90 -16.71 -17.86
C MET A 466 7.01 -16.43 -16.84
N GLY A 467 8.29 -16.42 -17.28
CA GLY A 467 9.41 -16.04 -16.43
C GLY A 467 9.29 -14.60 -15.91
N ALA A 468 8.91 -13.66 -16.79
CA ALA A 468 8.66 -12.27 -16.39
C ALA A 468 7.53 -12.16 -15.35
N LEU A 469 6.41 -12.85 -15.53
CA LEU A 469 5.32 -12.90 -14.53
C LEU A 469 5.80 -13.51 -13.21
N ALA A 470 6.55 -14.61 -13.27
CA ALA A 470 7.11 -15.22 -12.07
C ALA A 470 8.04 -14.26 -11.31
N CYS A 471 8.87 -13.48 -12.02
CA CYS A 471 9.69 -12.43 -11.43
C CYS A 471 8.86 -11.31 -10.80
N LEU A 472 7.77 -10.87 -11.45
CA LEU A 472 6.87 -9.87 -10.90
C LEU A 472 6.19 -10.36 -9.61
N PHE A 473 5.69 -11.60 -9.58
CA PHE A 473 5.08 -12.18 -8.38
C PHE A 473 6.13 -12.45 -7.28
N ALA A 474 7.34 -12.85 -7.65
CA ALA A 474 8.44 -12.98 -6.69
C ALA A 474 8.79 -11.62 -6.07
N ALA A 475 8.81 -10.53 -6.86
CA ALA A 475 9.02 -9.18 -6.34
C ALA A 475 7.92 -8.78 -5.34
N LEU A 476 6.64 -9.15 -5.55
CA LEU A 476 5.57 -8.94 -4.57
C LEU A 476 5.83 -9.70 -3.27
N ILE A 477 6.24 -10.98 -3.35
CA ILE A 477 6.51 -11.79 -2.16
C ILE A 477 7.72 -11.23 -1.39
N ILE A 478 8.77 -10.81 -2.09
CA ILE A 478 9.94 -10.16 -1.48
C ILE A 478 9.53 -8.86 -0.77
N ASN A 479 8.72 -8.04 -1.43
CA ASN A 479 8.21 -6.79 -0.86
C ASN A 479 7.33 -7.03 0.38
N LEU A 480 6.46 -8.04 0.34
CA LEU A 480 5.67 -8.46 1.50
C LEU A 480 6.57 -8.94 2.64
N SER A 481 7.58 -9.78 2.34
CA SER A 481 8.54 -10.25 3.34
C SER A 481 9.30 -9.09 3.98
N TRP A 482 9.60 -8.03 3.21
CA TRP A 482 10.24 -6.83 3.73
C TRP A 482 9.39 -6.12 4.80
N TYR A 483 8.07 -5.92 4.54
CA TYR A 483 7.20 -5.24 5.50
C TYR A 483 6.71 -6.16 6.62
N MET A 484 6.43 -7.44 6.32
CA MET A 484 5.82 -8.37 7.28
C MET A 484 6.84 -9.06 8.20
N VAL A 485 8.14 -9.06 7.82
CA VAL A 485 9.19 -9.75 8.60
C VAL A 485 10.32 -8.78 8.96
N VAL A 486 10.95 -8.12 7.96
CA VAL A 486 12.17 -7.34 8.20
C VAL A 486 11.86 -6.01 8.90
N ARG A 487 10.83 -5.28 8.46
CA ARG A 487 10.42 -4.00 9.04
C ARG A 487 9.24 -4.10 10.01
N ALA A 488 8.78 -5.31 10.32
CA ALA A 488 7.59 -5.52 11.14
C ALA A 488 7.73 -4.87 12.52
N GLU A 489 8.82 -5.12 13.23
CA GLU A 489 9.08 -4.58 14.57
C GLU A 489 9.08 -3.05 14.59
N ALA A 490 9.76 -2.41 13.62
CA ALA A 490 9.82 -0.95 13.52
C ALA A 490 8.47 -0.30 13.22
N LEU A 491 7.58 -0.99 12.48
CA LEU A 491 6.23 -0.51 12.19
C LEU A 491 5.24 -0.80 13.33
N GLN A 492 5.41 -1.91 14.03
CA GLN A 492 4.58 -2.27 15.19
C GLN A 492 4.86 -1.37 16.38
N SER A 493 6.12 -0.96 16.57
CA SER A 493 6.54 -0.04 17.64
C SER A 493 6.34 1.43 17.30
N ASP A 494 5.85 1.77 16.10
CA ASP A 494 5.54 3.16 15.74
C ASP A 494 4.46 3.71 16.70
N PRO A 495 4.72 4.83 17.41
CA PRO A 495 3.77 5.39 18.38
C PRO A 495 2.43 5.78 17.79
N THR A 496 2.36 5.94 16.47
CA THR A 496 1.15 6.32 15.74
C THR A 496 0.43 5.15 15.08
N ASN A 497 0.89 3.91 15.36
CA ASN A 497 0.27 2.71 14.84
C ASN A 497 -1.08 2.46 15.54
N SER A 498 -2.17 2.83 14.86
CA SER A 498 -3.54 2.70 15.36
C SER A 498 -3.92 1.25 15.68
N ILE A 499 -3.36 0.25 14.99
CA ILE A 499 -3.61 -1.17 15.25
C ILE A 499 -2.97 -1.58 16.58
N SER A 500 -1.70 -1.23 16.79
CA SER A 500 -1.00 -1.50 18.06
C SER A 500 -1.68 -0.78 19.22
N ILE A 501 -2.17 0.44 19.00
CA ILE A 501 -2.86 1.22 20.01
C ILE A 501 -4.22 0.60 20.35
N ALA A 502 -5.03 0.24 19.35
CA ALA A 502 -6.32 -0.39 19.56
C ALA A 502 -6.21 -1.75 20.28
N ARG A 503 -5.14 -2.51 20.01
CA ARG A 503 -4.85 -3.72 20.80
C ARG A 503 -4.45 -3.43 22.23
N ASN A 504 -3.71 -2.34 22.44
CA ASN A 504 -3.31 -1.91 23.78
C ASN A 504 -4.45 -1.29 24.56
N SER A 505 -5.49 -0.75 23.91
CA SER A 505 -6.68 -0.20 24.57
C SER A 505 -7.48 -1.25 25.36
N ASN A 506 -7.30 -2.53 25.06
CA ASN A 506 -7.86 -3.63 25.86
C ASN A 506 -6.94 -4.09 27.01
N ILE A 507 -5.78 -3.41 27.21
CA ILE A 507 -4.83 -3.70 28.28
C ILE A 507 -4.88 -2.57 29.29
N GLN A 508 -4.86 -2.90 30.58
CA GLN A 508 -4.67 -1.91 31.64
C GLN A 508 -3.25 -1.35 31.54
N LEU A 509 -3.12 -0.13 31.00
CA LEU A 509 -1.82 0.57 30.99
C LEU A 509 -1.44 0.99 32.39
N GLY A 510 -0.14 0.91 32.72
CA GLY A 510 0.41 1.38 34.00
C GLY A 510 0.13 2.87 34.22
N ALA A 511 0.12 3.29 35.47
CA ALA A 511 -0.06 4.67 35.84
C ALA A 511 1.20 5.52 35.55
N ILE A 512 1.02 6.80 35.26
CA ILE A 512 2.12 7.80 35.25
C ILE A 512 1.98 8.63 36.52
N VAL A 513 3.00 8.60 37.37
CA VAL A 513 2.97 9.21 38.70
C VAL A 513 4.12 10.22 38.83
N SER A 514 3.82 11.39 39.38
CA SER A 514 4.80 12.44 39.67
C SER A 514 5.68 12.09 40.86
N ALA A 515 6.77 12.86 41.07
CA ALA A 515 7.68 12.69 42.21
C ALA A 515 7.00 12.90 43.58
N ASP A 516 5.98 13.74 43.63
CA ASP A 516 5.17 14.02 44.83
C ASP A 516 3.97 13.04 44.98
N GLY A 517 3.94 11.96 44.20
CA GLY A 517 2.96 10.87 44.33
C GLY A 517 1.57 11.13 43.70
N VAL A 518 1.42 12.19 42.92
CA VAL A 518 0.17 12.52 42.26
C VAL A 518 0.04 11.70 40.97
N VAL A 519 -1.12 11.05 40.76
CA VAL A 519 -1.43 10.32 39.53
C VAL A 519 -1.75 11.32 38.43
N LEU A 520 -0.94 11.29 37.37
CA LEU A 520 -1.07 12.16 36.19
C LEU A 520 -1.81 11.49 35.06
N ALA A 521 -1.66 10.17 34.90
CA ALA A 521 -2.41 9.36 33.94
C ALA A 521 -2.67 7.97 34.54
N GLU A 522 -3.87 7.44 34.35
CA GLU A 522 -4.28 6.10 34.79
C GLU A 522 -5.24 5.44 33.81
N SER A 523 -5.41 4.14 33.91
CA SER A 523 -6.42 3.39 33.15
C SER A 523 -7.60 3.01 34.04
N ARG A 524 -8.82 3.33 33.60
CA ARG A 524 -10.09 2.93 34.27
C ARG A 524 -10.99 2.17 33.30
N LEU A 525 -11.78 1.23 33.83
CA LEU A 525 -12.80 0.56 33.04
C LEU A 525 -14.00 1.50 32.81
N ASP A 526 -14.45 1.56 31.55
CA ASP A 526 -15.68 2.23 31.16
C ASP A 526 -16.92 1.36 31.45
N ALA A 527 -18.10 1.89 31.15
CA ALA A 527 -19.38 1.18 31.35
C ALA A 527 -19.51 -0.09 30.48
N ASN A 528 -18.71 -0.22 29.43
CA ASN A 528 -18.70 -1.34 28.51
C ASN A 528 -17.55 -2.34 28.79
N ASN A 529 -16.89 -2.18 29.95
CA ASN A 529 -15.78 -3.03 30.39
C ASN A 529 -14.52 -2.93 29.50
N ASN A 530 -14.31 -1.78 28.83
CA ASN A 530 -13.09 -1.45 28.09
C ASN A 530 -12.19 -0.55 28.95
N TRP A 531 -10.88 -0.73 28.86
CA TRP A 531 -9.91 0.14 29.51
C TRP A 531 -9.85 1.49 28.80
N GLN A 532 -10.14 2.58 29.53
CA GLN A 532 -10.03 3.95 29.05
C GLN A 532 -8.87 4.66 29.76
N ARG A 533 -8.03 5.36 29.02
CA ARG A 533 -6.98 6.22 29.56
C ARG A 533 -7.59 7.53 30.08
N LEU A 534 -7.26 7.89 31.30
CA LEU A 534 -7.78 9.09 31.98
C LEU A 534 -6.62 9.91 32.51
N TYR A 535 -6.71 11.21 32.39
CA TYR A 535 -5.78 12.20 32.93
C TYR A 535 -6.48 13.00 34.05
N PRO A 536 -6.34 12.55 35.31
CA PRO A 536 -7.11 13.13 36.44
C PRO A 536 -6.78 14.62 36.68
N GLN A 537 -5.60 15.08 36.28
CA GLN A 537 -5.16 16.46 36.43
C GLN A 537 -5.48 17.34 35.19
N GLY A 538 -6.24 16.85 34.22
CA GLY A 538 -6.63 17.56 33.01
C GLY A 538 -5.41 18.04 32.21
N SER A 539 -5.28 19.35 31.97
CA SER A 539 -4.20 19.93 31.15
C SER A 539 -2.83 20.01 31.82
N LEU A 540 -2.71 19.63 33.11
CA LEU A 540 -1.43 19.70 33.82
C LEU A 540 -0.40 18.79 33.17
N ALA A 541 0.75 19.34 32.82
CA ALA A 541 1.85 18.66 32.14
C ALA A 541 1.48 18.00 30.80
N ALA A 542 0.41 18.42 30.14
CA ALA A 542 -0.12 17.78 28.95
C ALA A 542 0.91 17.61 27.82
N HIS A 543 1.78 18.61 27.59
CA HIS A 543 2.83 18.53 26.56
C HIS A 543 3.95 17.54 26.88
N LEU A 544 4.18 17.25 28.16
CA LEU A 544 5.15 16.24 28.60
C LEU A 544 4.51 14.84 28.56
N LEU A 545 3.34 14.70 29.17
CA LEU A 545 2.61 13.42 29.20
C LEU A 545 2.23 12.96 27.78
N GLY A 546 1.84 13.91 26.95
CA GLY A 546 1.22 13.62 25.67
C GLY A 546 -0.24 13.19 25.85
N TYR A 547 -0.65 12.27 24.98
CA TYR A 547 -2.01 11.70 25.02
C TYR A 547 -1.99 10.26 24.52
N HIS A 548 -3.03 9.52 24.85
CA HIS A 548 -3.33 8.21 24.30
C HIS A 548 -4.74 8.21 23.71
N SER A 549 -4.85 8.08 22.39
CA SER A 549 -6.10 8.01 21.64
C SER A 549 -6.19 6.68 20.90
N SER A 550 -7.37 6.04 20.93
CA SER A 550 -7.64 4.85 20.14
C SER A 550 -7.76 5.14 18.63
N ILE A 551 -7.94 6.42 18.25
CA ILE A 551 -8.12 6.85 16.86
C ILE A 551 -6.84 7.46 16.30
N TYR A 552 -6.17 8.34 17.06
CA TYR A 552 -5.06 9.17 16.59
C TYR A 552 -3.69 8.75 17.12
N GLY A 553 -3.63 7.72 17.92
CA GLY A 553 -2.38 7.23 18.45
C GLY A 553 -1.98 7.83 19.80
N ALA A 554 -0.69 7.70 20.11
CA ALA A 554 -0.10 8.24 21.33
C ALA A 554 0.98 9.28 21.01
N ALA A 555 1.22 10.20 21.93
CA ALA A 555 2.26 11.22 21.84
C ALA A 555 2.96 11.42 23.20
N GLY A 556 4.11 12.11 23.23
CA GLY A 556 4.85 12.41 24.45
C GLY A 556 5.30 11.15 25.21
N LEU A 557 5.27 11.18 26.55
CA LEU A 557 5.67 10.03 27.37
C LEU A 557 4.77 8.79 27.17
N GLU A 558 3.49 8.96 26.86
CA GLU A 558 2.59 7.85 26.51
C GLU A 558 3.11 7.07 25.28
N ALA A 559 3.68 7.77 24.30
CA ALA A 559 4.27 7.14 23.12
C ALA A 559 5.67 6.56 23.43
N THR A 560 6.54 7.34 24.06
CA THR A 560 7.95 6.97 24.32
C THR A 560 8.03 5.74 25.22
N PHE A 561 7.13 5.62 26.21
CA PHE A 561 7.10 4.52 27.17
C PHE A 561 5.94 3.53 26.92
N ALA A 562 5.37 3.50 25.72
CA ALA A 562 4.22 2.65 25.38
C ALA A 562 4.44 1.17 25.73
N GLU A 563 5.62 0.61 25.45
CA GLU A 563 5.95 -0.79 25.78
C GLU A 563 6.06 -1.02 27.30
N THR A 564 6.58 -0.07 28.04
CA THR A 564 6.67 -0.14 29.50
C THR A 564 5.28 -0.06 30.13
N LEU A 565 4.49 0.94 29.70
CA LEU A 565 3.13 1.14 30.14
C LEU A 565 2.21 -0.04 29.78
N ALA A 566 2.47 -0.76 28.69
CA ALA A 566 1.75 -1.96 28.29
C ALA A 566 2.28 -3.27 28.94
N GLY A 567 3.31 -3.20 29.81
CA GLY A 567 3.88 -4.38 30.47
C GLY A 567 4.68 -5.31 29.56
N ARG A 568 5.11 -4.84 28.37
CA ARG A 568 5.80 -5.66 27.36
C ARG A 568 7.33 -5.74 27.57
N ARG A 569 7.95 -4.82 28.29
CA ARG A 569 9.35 -4.90 28.66
C ARG A 569 9.56 -5.88 29.79
N GLY A 570 10.26 -6.98 29.52
CA GLY A 570 10.68 -7.94 30.52
C GLY A 570 10.11 -9.36 30.40
N LEU A 571 10.03 -9.90 29.17
CA LEU A 571 9.84 -11.35 28.99
C LEU A 571 11.10 -12.08 29.49
N SER A 572 11.18 -12.35 30.79
CA SER A 572 12.35 -12.97 31.42
C SER A 572 12.16 -14.45 31.74
N SER A 573 10.95 -15.02 31.56
CA SER A 573 10.65 -16.40 31.93
C SER A 573 9.74 -17.12 30.95
N TRP A 574 9.83 -18.47 30.93
CA TRP A 574 8.92 -19.33 30.17
C TRP A 574 7.44 -19.18 30.60
N SER A 575 7.19 -18.83 31.87
CA SER A 575 5.86 -18.53 32.37
C SER A 575 5.26 -17.27 31.71
N ASP A 576 6.10 -16.31 31.37
CA ASP A 576 5.70 -15.08 30.68
C ASP A 576 5.27 -15.35 29.23
N LEU A 577 6.02 -16.22 28.56
CA LEU A 577 5.69 -16.68 27.21
C LEU A 577 4.36 -17.47 27.19
N LEU A 578 4.16 -18.37 28.17
CA LEU A 578 2.94 -19.16 28.28
C LEU A 578 1.72 -18.30 28.64
N ALA A 579 1.87 -17.29 29.50
CA ALA A 579 0.81 -16.34 29.82
C ALA A 579 0.41 -15.51 28.59
N GLN A 580 1.39 -15.09 27.78
CA GLN A 580 1.15 -14.38 26.51
C GLN A 580 0.43 -15.29 25.49
N LEU A 581 0.82 -16.56 25.39
CA LEU A 581 0.16 -17.55 24.52
C LEU A 581 -1.24 -17.94 25.00
N SER A 582 -1.49 -17.86 26.31
CA SER A 582 -2.84 -18.14 26.89
C SER A 582 -3.78 -16.94 26.86
N GLY A 583 -3.32 -15.75 26.37
CA GLY A 583 -4.16 -14.55 26.25
C GLY A 583 -4.52 -13.89 27.59
N GLN A 584 -3.78 -14.18 28.68
CA GLN A 584 -3.97 -13.48 29.96
C GLN A 584 -3.37 -12.07 29.86
N ALA A 585 -4.22 -11.06 29.95
CA ALA A 585 -3.79 -9.65 29.99
C ALA A 585 -3.00 -9.41 31.30
N ARG A 586 -1.78 -8.87 31.18
CA ARG A 586 -1.00 -8.37 32.31
C ARG A 586 -1.31 -6.88 32.51
N PRO A 587 -1.39 -6.40 33.76
CA PRO A 587 -1.39 -4.97 34.02
C PRO A 587 -0.06 -4.37 33.56
N GLY A 588 -0.13 -3.15 33.04
CA GLY A 588 1.06 -2.39 32.65
C GLY A 588 1.96 -2.01 33.84
N ASN A 589 3.18 -1.60 33.55
CA ASN A 589 4.12 -1.11 34.54
C ASN A 589 3.93 0.41 34.74
N ASP A 590 3.97 0.86 35.99
CA ASP A 590 3.88 2.27 36.31
C ASP A 590 5.17 3.03 35.95
N LEU A 591 5.00 4.29 35.54
CA LEU A 591 6.08 5.21 35.20
C LEU A 591 6.16 6.31 36.27
N HIS A 592 7.28 6.39 36.98
CA HIS A 592 7.53 7.43 37.98
C HIS A 592 8.39 8.55 37.39
N LEU A 593 7.89 9.79 37.46
CA LEU A 593 8.52 10.96 36.89
C LEU A 593 9.27 11.75 38.02
N THR A 594 10.25 12.54 37.61
CA THR A 594 10.95 13.52 38.46
C THR A 594 10.14 14.81 38.63
N LEU A 595 9.03 14.97 37.95
CA LEU A 595 8.16 16.14 37.91
C LEU A 595 7.46 16.33 39.28
N ASP A 596 7.54 17.57 39.84
CA ASP A 596 6.79 18.02 41.03
C ASP A 596 5.56 18.79 40.58
N THR A 597 4.33 18.31 40.94
CA THR A 597 3.09 18.89 40.44
C THR A 597 2.84 20.30 40.93
N ARG A 598 3.32 20.67 42.12
CA ARG A 598 3.19 22.03 42.69
C ARG A 598 4.05 23.01 41.88
N LEU A 599 5.26 22.59 41.53
CA LEU A 599 6.14 23.38 40.69
C LEU A 599 5.60 23.52 39.28
N GLN A 600 5.10 22.42 38.71
CA GLN A 600 4.46 22.40 37.39
C GLN A 600 3.26 23.36 37.32
N THR A 601 2.38 23.32 38.33
CA THR A 601 1.21 24.21 38.41
C THR A 601 1.64 25.67 38.49
N THR A 602 2.69 25.98 39.28
CA THR A 602 3.22 27.34 39.41
C THR A 602 3.76 27.85 38.07
N VAL A 603 4.51 27.01 37.35
CA VAL A 603 5.11 27.38 36.05
C VAL A 603 4.01 27.56 34.98
N GLU A 604 3.02 26.66 34.92
CA GLU A 604 1.89 26.81 33.97
C GLU A 604 1.05 28.05 34.25
N SER A 605 0.82 28.36 35.56
CA SER A 605 0.11 29.56 35.96
C SER A 605 0.83 30.83 35.54
N ALA A 606 2.18 30.84 35.65
CA ALA A 606 3.01 31.96 35.22
C ALA A 606 3.01 32.17 33.70
N LEU A 607 2.73 31.12 32.90
CA LEU A 607 2.61 31.16 31.43
C LEU A 607 1.19 31.50 30.95
N THR A 608 0.21 31.63 31.86
CA THR A 608 -1.18 31.86 31.47
C THR A 608 -1.32 33.15 30.66
N GLY A 609 -1.92 33.06 29.45
CA GLY A 609 -2.09 34.20 28.53
C GLY A 609 -0.85 34.54 27.72
N LEU A 610 0.26 33.85 27.90
CA LEU A 610 1.49 33.99 27.11
C LEU A 610 1.62 32.82 26.13
N SER A 611 2.34 33.06 25.04
CA SER A 611 2.76 31.99 24.10
C SER A 611 4.25 31.72 24.29
N GLY A 612 4.60 30.56 24.85
CA GLY A 612 5.99 30.24 25.16
C GLY A 612 6.16 28.92 25.90
N GLY A 613 7.37 28.66 26.35
CA GLY A 613 7.69 27.45 27.12
C GLY A 613 8.62 27.77 28.28
N ALA A 614 8.58 26.95 29.36
CA ALA A 614 9.44 27.03 30.51
C ALA A 614 9.86 25.64 30.99
N VAL A 615 11.11 25.52 31.45
CA VAL A 615 11.65 24.30 32.05
C VAL A 615 12.33 24.65 33.37
N VAL A 616 12.07 23.84 34.38
CA VAL A 616 12.74 23.92 35.67
C VAL A 616 13.57 22.65 35.86
N LEU A 617 14.86 22.83 36.07
CA LEU A 617 15.83 21.76 36.20
C LEU A 617 16.51 21.78 37.59
N ASN A 618 16.78 20.60 38.11
CA ASN A 618 17.73 20.47 39.24
C ASN A 618 19.16 20.64 38.69
N ALA A 619 19.82 21.73 39.04
CA ALA A 619 21.13 22.07 38.50
C ALA A 619 22.25 21.08 38.87
N ARG A 620 22.05 20.21 39.87
CA ARG A 620 23.03 19.21 40.29
C ARG A 620 22.84 17.86 39.60
N THR A 621 21.59 17.44 39.41
CA THR A 621 21.25 16.10 38.89
C THR A 621 20.85 16.13 37.43
N GLY A 622 20.40 17.27 36.92
CA GLY A 622 19.81 17.40 35.57
C GLY A 622 18.35 16.97 35.49
N GLU A 623 17.74 16.57 36.61
CA GLU A 623 16.35 16.16 36.66
C GLU A 623 15.39 17.30 36.24
N ILE A 624 14.42 17.00 35.41
CA ILE A 624 13.36 17.92 35.01
C ILE A 624 12.29 17.91 36.10
N LEU A 625 12.15 19.04 36.81
CA LEU A 625 11.19 19.19 37.88
C LEU A 625 9.86 19.79 37.41
N ALA A 626 9.88 20.60 36.34
CA ALA A 626 8.72 21.09 35.64
C ALA A 626 9.03 21.37 34.18
N LEU A 627 8.06 21.14 33.29
CA LEU A 627 8.14 21.45 31.87
C LEU A 627 6.76 21.89 31.39
N ALA A 628 6.62 23.16 31.00
CA ALA A 628 5.36 23.77 30.63
C ALA A 628 5.47 24.44 29.25
N SER A 629 4.47 24.24 28.40
CA SER A 629 4.26 24.91 27.11
C SER A 629 2.88 25.55 27.10
N SER A 630 2.77 26.78 26.62
CA SER A 630 1.50 27.53 26.54
C SER A 630 1.30 28.08 25.12
N PRO A 631 0.07 28.03 24.57
CA PRO A 631 -1.16 27.48 25.15
C PRO A 631 -1.12 25.97 25.30
N SER A 632 -1.86 25.43 26.30
CA SER A 632 -1.96 24.00 26.59
C SER A 632 -3.30 23.43 26.13
N TYR A 633 -3.48 22.10 26.28
CA TYR A 633 -4.69 21.35 25.90
C TYR A 633 -5.03 20.33 27.01
N ASP A 634 -6.27 19.82 26.99
CA ASP A 634 -6.67 18.72 27.85
C ASP A 634 -6.57 17.39 27.11
N PRO A 635 -5.69 16.46 27.52
CA PRO A 635 -5.54 15.15 26.86
C PRO A 635 -6.82 14.31 26.88
N ASN A 636 -7.72 14.53 27.85
CA ASN A 636 -9.02 13.83 27.86
C ASN A 636 -9.94 14.24 26.71
N GLN A 637 -9.68 15.37 26.04
CA GLN A 637 -10.48 15.88 24.92
C GLN A 637 -9.76 15.79 23.57
N ILE A 638 -8.69 15.00 23.50
CA ILE A 638 -7.79 14.97 22.33
C ILE A 638 -8.52 14.56 21.04
N ASP A 639 -9.41 13.57 21.10
CA ASP A 639 -10.13 13.08 19.92
C ASP A 639 -11.03 14.17 19.31
N LYS A 640 -11.67 14.97 20.15
CA LYS A 640 -12.47 16.13 19.72
C LYS A 640 -11.57 17.22 19.14
N LEU A 641 -10.44 17.51 19.78
CA LEU A 641 -9.51 18.54 19.34
C LEU A 641 -8.93 18.18 17.96
N LEU A 642 -8.45 16.92 17.77
CA LEU A 642 -7.88 16.47 16.51
C LEU A 642 -8.93 16.35 15.39
N SER A 643 -10.15 15.99 15.69
CA SER A 643 -11.23 15.95 14.69
C SER A 643 -11.61 17.33 14.14
N THR A 644 -11.47 18.38 14.94
CA THR A 644 -11.77 19.76 14.52
C THR A 644 -10.61 20.45 13.83
N THR A 645 -9.36 20.08 14.12
CA THR A 645 -8.15 20.64 13.47
C THR A 645 -7.78 19.96 12.15
N GLY A 646 -8.28 18.74 11.91
CA GLY A 646 -7.97 17.95 10.69
C GLY A 646 -8.51 18.53 9.39
N ASP A 647 -9.51 19.42 9.44
CA ASP A 647 -10.12 20.03 8.25
C ASP A 647 -9.39 21.32 7.77
N SER A 648 -8.44 21.85 8.53
CA SER A 648 -7.82 23.15 8.28
C SER A 648 -6.42 23.11 7.66
N GLY A 649 -5.91 21.94 7.21
CA GLY A 649 -4.60 21.83 6.51
C GLY A 649 -3.38 22.34 7.31
N GLY A 650 -3.56 22.69 8.59
CA GLY A 650 -2.50 23.05 9.51
C GLY A 650 -1.92 21.78 10.13
N GLY A 651 -0.77 21.35 9.61
CA GLY A 651 -0.03 20.24 10.22
C GLY A 651 0.22 20.48 11.70
N LEU A 652 0.32 19.41 12.49
CA LEU A 652 0.63 19.36 13.93
C LEU A 652 1.92 20.16 14.35
N GLY A 653 2.46 21.00 13.50
CA GLY A 653 3.68 21.75 13.68
C GLY A 653 3.63 23.25 13.41
N THR A 654 2.44 23.87 13.24
CA THR A 654 2.37 25.32 13.16
C THR A 654 2.41 25.94 14.56
N GLY A 655 3.29 26.90 14.79
CA GLY A 655 3.58 27.51 16.09
C GLY A 655 2.40 28.10 16.88
N ASP A 656 1.19 28.15 16.28
CA ASP A 656 -0.04 28.65 16.88
C ASP A 656 -0.92 27.52 17.47
N SER A 657 -0.57 26.24 17.26
CA SER A 657 -1.33 25.09 17.77
C SER A 657 -1.11 24.92 19.28
N SER A 658 -2.19 24.61 20.02
CA SER A 658 -2.13 24.22 21.42
C SER A 658 -1.40 22.87 21.64
N LEU A 659 -1.29 22.05 20.59
CA LEU A 659 -0.55 20.76 20.61
C LEU A 659 0.95 20.94 20.42
N TYR A 660 1.39 22.11 19.98
CA TYR A 660 2.80 22.37 19.69
C TYR A 660 3.61 22.56 20.99
N ASN A 661 4.53 21.63 21.27
CA ASN A 661 5.40 21.71 22.44
C ASN A 661 6.50 22.75 22.21
N ARG A 662 6.32 23.95 22.73
CA ARG A 662 7.25 25.07 22.55
C ARG A 662 8.57 24.88 23.28
N VAL A 663 8.65 23.93 24.21
CA VAL A 663 9.88 23.61 24.93
C VAL A 663 10.81 22.75 24.08
N THR A 664 10.27 21.73 23.38
CA THR A 664 11.09 20.74 22.66
C THR A 664 11.08 20.93 21.15
N GLN A 665 10.03 21.55 20.58
CA GLN A 665 9.84 21.66 19.12
C GLN A 665 10.12 23.06 18.59
N ALA A 666 9.98 24.12 19.41
CA ALA A 666 10.17 25.50 18.95
C ALA A 666 11.64 25.86 18.83
N LEU A 667 11.96 26.60 17.78
CA LEU A 667 13.27 27.20 17.58
C LEU A 667 13.15 28.71 17.84
N TYR A 668 13.85 29.19 18.85
CA TYR A 668 13.90 30.61 19.20
C TYR A 668 15.26 31.21 18.90
N PRO A 669 15.36 32.46 18.39
CA PRO A 669 16.62 33.15 18.30
C PRO A 669 17.14 33.42 19.73
N PRO A 670 18.40 33.04 20.06
CA PRO A 670 18.89 33.12 21.42
C PRO A 670 19.07 34.57 21.92
N GLY A 671 19.11 35.53 21.02
CA GLY A 671 19.29 36.93 21.40
C GLY A 671 20.55 37.15 22.26
N SER A 672 20.43 37.99 23.28
CA SER A 672 21.53 38.33 24.15
C SER A 672 22.03 37.18 25.05
N THR A 673 21.28 36.06 25.18
CA THR A 673 21.79 34.88 25.89
C THR A 673 22.98 34.25 25.18
N PHE A 674 23.11 34.44 23.85
CA PHE A 674 24.28 33.97 23.09
C PHE A 674 25.58 34.69 23.47
N LYS A 675 25.51 35.87 24.12
CA LYS A 675 26.69 36.55 24.66
C LYS A 675 27.44 35.73 25.70
N THR A 676 26.74 34.82 26.39
CA THR A 676 27.38 33.85 27.30
C THR A 676 28.35 32.93 26.54
N VAL A 677 27.94 32.47 25.32
CA VAL A 677 28.81 31.66 24.46
C VAL A 677 30.04 32.46 24.02
N THR A 678 29.84 33.74 23.62
CA THR A 678 30.92 34.64 23.19
C THR A 678 31.87 34.94 24.33
N LEU A 679 31.34 35.20 25.53
CA LEU A 679 32.13 35.43 26.74
C LEU A 679 32.94 34.19 27.11
N TYR A 680 32.33 33.02 27.17
CA TYR A 680 33.01 31.74 27.42
C TYR A 680 34.13 31.52 26.39
N ALA A 681 33.87 31.72 25.13
CA ALA A 681 34.88 31.57 24.09
C ALA A 681 36.04 32.56 24.25
N ALA A 682 35.77 33.83 24.59
CA ALA A 682 36.81 34.85 24.79
C ALA A 682 37.69 34.52 25.97
N LEU A 683 37.12 34.13 27.10
CA LEU A 683 37.85 33.79 28.31
C LEU A 683 38.69 32.50 28.16
N THR A 684 38.11 31.45 27.59
CA THR A 684 38.78 30.14 27.43
C THR A 684 39.89 30.16 26.38
N ASN A 685 39.80 31.04 25.40
CA ASN A 685 40.83 31.21 24.36
C ASN A 685 41.83 32.33 24.72
N GLY A 686 41.73 32.94 25.89
CA GLY A 686 42.63 34.01 26.33
C GLY A 686 42.59 35.29 25.46
N VAL A 687 41.51 35.51 24.72
CA VAL A 687 41.31 36.67 23.84
C VAL A 687 41.00 37.93 24.66
N ALA A 688 40.26 37.73 25.76
CA ALA A 688 39.95 38.80 26.72
C ALA A 688 39.89 38.24 28.16
N THR A 689 39.93 39.12 29.13
CA THR A 689 39.65 38.88 30.55
C THR A 689 38.45 39.71 30.99
N LEU A 690 37.88 39.43 32.15
CA LEU A 690 36.76 40.19 32.67
C LEU A 690 37.12 41.69 32.89
N ALA A 691 38.42 42.00 33.10
CA ALA A 691 38.96 43.35 33.28
C ALA A 691 39.35 44.03 31.95
N SER A 692 39.28 43.31 30.79
CA SER A 692 39.57 43.95 29.50
C SER A 692 38.58 45.05 29.20
N GLU A 693 39.11 46.23 28.79
CA GLU A 693 38.30 47.43 28.53
C GLU A 693 37.93 47.58 27.08
N TYR A 694 36.73 48.07 26.80
CA TYR A 694 36.16 48.28 25.50
C TYR A 694 35.37 49.59 25.45
N ASP A 695 35.40 50.22 24.30
CA ASP A 695 34.45 51.29 23.97
C ASP A 695 33.08 50.71 23.64
N ALA A 696 32.04 51.23 24.28
CA ALA A 696 30.67 50.78 24.13
C ALA A 696 29.74 51.90 23.56
N PRO A 697 30.07 52.45 22.37
CA PRO A 697 29.24 53.50 21.78
C PRO A 697 27.82 53.03 21.49
N SER A 698 26.90 53.98 21.37
CA SER A 698 25.49 53.69 21.04
C SER A 698 25.33 52.84 19.76
N ARG A 699 26.25 53.08 18.80
CA ARG A 699 26.28 52.42 17.48
C ARG A 699 27.71 52.20 17.02
N LEU A 700 27.98 51.03 16.45
CA LEU A 700 29.29 50.67 15.92
C LEU A 700 29.11 49.85 14.64
N GLN A 701 29.87 50.18 13.58
CA GLN A 701 29.92 49.34 12.36
C GLN A 701 30.84 48.15 12.54
N ILE A 702 30.27 46.96 12.38
CA ILE A 702 31.00 45.69 12.50
C ILE A 702 30.70 44.82 11.28
N GLY A 703 31.74 44.50 10.49
CA GLY A 703 31.57 43.63 9.32
C GLY A 703 30.57 44.13 8.26
N GLY A 704 30.39 45.48 8.19
CA GLY A 704 29.43 46.11 7.27
C GLY A 704 27.98 46.18 7.79
N ALA A 705 27.72 45.67 8.99
CA ALA A 705 26.42 45.81 9.66
C ALA A 705 26.49 46.87 10.81
N ASP A 706 25.43 47.60 11.00
CA ASP A 706 25.26 48.51 12.12
C ASP A 706 24.79 47.76 13.36
N VAL A 707 25.65 47.66 14.37
CA VAL A 707 25.33 47.07 15.66
C VAL A 707 24.99 48.21 16.62
N THR A 708 23.80 48.17 17.22
CA THR A 708 23.32 49.19 18.18
C THR A 708 23.10 48.55 19.55
N ASN A 709 23.38 49.27 20.62
CA ASN A 709 23.00 48.90 21.97
C ASN A 709 21.49 49.08 22.18
N PHE A 710 20.95 48.40 23.18
CA PHE A 710 19.53 48.51 23.51
C PHE A 710 19.16 49.99 23.77
N ASN A 711 18.06 50.42 23.19
CA ASN A 711 17.59 51.83 23.18
C ASN A 711 18.60 52.87 22.67
N GLY A 712 19.65 52.45 21.95
CA GLY A 712 20.69 53.37 21.46
C GLY A 712 21.57 53.98 22.58
N ASN A 713 21.70 53.29 23.70
CA ASN A 713 22.49 53.75 24.84
C ASN A 713 23.98 53.76 24.52
N ASP A 714 24.66 54.85 24.89
CA ASP A 714 26.12 54.94 24.93
C ASP A 714 26.59 54.61 26.37
N TYR A 715 27.41 53.59 26.52
CA TYR A 715 27.91 53.16 27.83
C TYR A 715 29.36 53.63 28.10
N GLY A 716 29.98 54.34 27.15
CA GLY A 716 31.34 54.84 27.24
C GLY A 716 32.38 53.72 27.31
N HIS A 717 33.45 53.96 28.07
CA HIS A 717 34.49 52.96 28.38
C HIS A 717 34.02 52.02 29.47
N VAL A 718 33.96 50.72 29.20
CA VAL A 718 33.52 49.70 30.16
C VAL A 718 34.40 48.46 30.12
N THR A 719 34.54 47.79 31.27
CA THR A 719 35.15 46.46 31.32
C THR A 719 34.25 45.42 30.66
N LEU A 720 34.83 44.30 30.21
CA LEU A 720 34.07 43.18 29.64
C LEU A 720 32.99 42.65 30.61
N GLN A 721 33.32 42.59 31.93
CA GLN A 721 32.35 42.26 32.96
C GLN A 721 31.16 43.23 32.93
N ARG A 722 31.45 44.53 32.95
CA ARG A 722 30.40 45.55 32.93
C ARG A 722 29.61 45.55 31.61
N ALA A 723 30.25 45.29 30.49
CA ALA A 723 29.60 45.13 29.19
C ALA A 723 28.63 43.94 29.17
N PHE A 724 28.95 42.83 29.84
CA PHE A 724 28.08 41.69 29.98
C PHE A 724 26.87 42.00 30.86
N GLU A 725 27.07 42.67 32.01
CA GLU A 725 26.02 43.13 32.90
C GLU A 725 25.02 44.06 32.19
N LEU A 726 25.54 45.00 31.34
CA LEU A 726 24.75 45.94 30.57
C LEU A 726 24.22 45.34 29.26
N SER A 727 24.60 44.12 28.93
CA SER A 727 24.31 43.46 27.68
C SER A 727 24.70 44.30 26.44
N ALA A 728 25.88 44.94 26.47
CA ALA A 728 26.35 45.86 25.42
C ALA A 728 26.62 45.14 24.09
N ASN A 729 25.74 45.32 23.07
CA ASN A 729 25.86 44.67 21.77
C ASN A 729 27.14 45.07 21.04
N THR A 730 27.51 46.39 21.12
CA THR A 730 28.68 46.92 20.44
C THR A 730 29.98 46.33 20.98
N VAL A 731 30.08 46.04 22.27
CA VAL A 731 31.25 45.37 22.89
C VAL A 731 31.32 43.91 22.47
N PHE A 732 30.18 43.15 22.56
CA PHE A 732 30.20 41.74 22.21
C PHE A 732 30.41 41.51 20.72
N GLY A 733 30.03 42.44 19.86
CA GLY A 733 30.38 42.43 18.44
C GLY A 733 31.90 42.57 18.25
N GLN A 734 32.57 43.50 18.96
CA GLN A 734 34.03 43.66 18.93
C GLN A 734 34.73 42.38 19.42
N VAL A 735 34.29 41.81 20.56
CA VAL A 735 34.83 40.57 21.11
C VAL A 735 34.70 39.41 20.13
N ALA A 736 33.53 39.29 19.46
CA ALA A 736 33.32 38.25 18.47
C ALA A 736 34.24 38.37 17.24
N VAL A 737 34.55 39.60 16.81
CA VAL A 737 35.51 39.86 15.72
C VAL A 737 36.93 39.49 16.16
N GLN A 738 37.34 39.89 17.36
CA GLN A 738 38.67 39.53 17.91
C GLN A 738 38.84 38.03 18.08
N LEU A 739 37.77 37.33 18.49
CA LEU A 739 37.74 35.87 18.65
C LEU A 739 37.86 35.13 17.31
N GLY A 740 37.19 35.63 16.28
CA GLY A 740 37.07 35.02 14.99
C GLY A 740 36.02 33.90 14.92
N ALA A 741 35.47 33.68 13.74
CA ALA A 741 34.34 32.77 13.50
C ALA A 741 34.64 31.32 13.94
N GLN A 742 35.85 30.83 13.67
CA GLN A 742 36.21 29.43 13.97
C GLN A 742 36.16 29.10 15.46
N ARG A 743 36.75 30.00 16.33
CA ARG A 743 36.75 29.79 17.77
C ARG A 743 35.36 29.98 18.38
N LEU A 744 34.55 30.90 17.83
CA LEU A 744 33.20 31.13 18.28
C LEU A 744 32.32 29.89 17.99
N VAL A 745 32.38 29.33 16.75
CA VAL A 745 31.67 28.12 16.37
C VAL A 745 32.12 26.91 17.20
N GLN A 746 33.44 26.78 17.46
CA GLN A 746 33.97 25.70 18.28
C GLN A 746 33.44 25.78 19.72
N ALA A 747 33.40 26.97 20.33
CA ALA A 747 32.83 27.18 21.64
C ALA A 747 31.33 26.87 21.68
N ALA A 748 30.58 27.32 20.68
CA ALA A 748 29.17 27.00 20.56
C ALA A 748 28.94 25.47 20.48
N ASN A 749 29.70 24.76 19.65
CA ASN A 749 29.64 23.30 19.56
C ASN A 749 29.98 22.60 20.88
N THR A 750 30.97 23.14 21.64
CA THR A 750 31.33 22.63 22.98
C THR A 750 30.18 22.79 23.98
N LEU A 751 29.41 23.85 23.85
CA LEU A 751 28.24 24.14 24.69
C LEU A 751 26.96 23.48 24.17
N GLY A 752 27.02 22.61 23.14
CA GLY A 752 25.91 21.79 22.70
C GLY A 752 25.18 22.29 21.44
N PHE A 753 25.57 23.45 20.86
CA PHE A 753 25.02 23.87 19.56
C PHE A 753 25.39 22.87 18.46
N ASN A 754 24.55 22.79 17.41
CA ASN A 754 24.70 21.87 16.27
C ASN A 754 24.77 20.37 16.63
N ARG A 755 24.34 19.98 17.81
CA ARG A 755 24.15 18.58 18.21
C ARG A 755 22.69 18.20 18.11
N SER A 756 22.43 16.99 17.64
CA SER A 756 21.09 16.39 17.78
C SER A 756 20.88 16.09 19.27
N ILE A 757 19.86 16.69 19.86
CA ILE A 757 19.42 16.41 21.22
C ILE A 757 18.18 15.56 21.08
N ASN A 758 18.27 14.28 21.48
CA ASN A 758 17.10 13.41 21.56
C ASN A 758 16.30 13.85 22.79
N THR A 759 15.23 14.56 22.55
CA THR A 759 14.25 14.98 23.57
C THR A 759 12.95 14.18 23.48
N ASP A 760 12.96 13.12 22.65
CA ASP A 760 11.80 12.25 22.42
C ASP A 760 11.66 11.19 23.50
#